data_2ec723b0bff87355bf8ec4b0656cda32
#
_entry.id   2ec723b0bff87355bf8ec4b0656cda32
#
_cell.length_a   1.000
_cell.length_b   1.000
_cell.length_c   1.000
_cell.angle_alpha   90.00
_cell.angle_beta   90.00
_cell.angle_gamma   90.00
#
_symmetry.space_group_name_H-M   'P 1'
#
loop_
_entity.id
_entity.type
_entity.pdbx_description
1 polymer ?
#
loop_
_entity_poly.entity_id
_entity_poly.type
_entity_poly.pdbx_seq_one_letter_code
_entity_poly.pdbx_strand_id
1 'polypeptide(L)'
;MGHMKYPVEGGGNQDWWPNRLNLKVLHQNPAVADPMGAAFDYAAEVATIDVDALTRDIEEVMTTSQPWWPADYGHYGPLFIRMAWHAAGTYRIHDGRGGAGGGMQRFAPLNSWPDNASLDKARRLLWPVKKKYGKKLSWADLIVFAGNCALESMGFKTFGFGFGRVDQWEPDEVYWGKEATWLGDERYSGKRDLENPLAAVQMGLIYVNPEGPNGNPDPMAAAVDIRETFRRMAMNDVETAALIVGGHTFGKTHGAGPADLVGPEPEAAPLEQMGLGWKSSYGTGTGKDAITSGIEVVWTNTPTKWDNSFLEILYGYEWELTKSPAGAWQYTAKDGAGAGTIPDPFGGPGRSPTMLATDLSLRVDPIYERITRRWLEHPEELADEFAKAWYKLIHRDMGPVARYLGPLVPKQTLLWQDPVPAVSHDLVGEAEIASLKSQIRASGLTVSQLVSTAWAAASSFRGSDKRGGANGGRIRLQPQVGWEVNDPDGDLRKVIRTLEEIQESFNSAAPGNIKVSFADLVVLGGCAAIEKAAKAAGHNITVPFTPGRTDASQEQTDVESFAVLEPKADGFRNYLGKGNPLPAEYMLLDKANLLTLSAPEMTVLVGGLRVLGANYKRLPLGVFTEASESLTNDFFVNLLDMGITWEPSPADDGTYQGKDGSGKVKWTGSRVDLVFGSNSELRALVEVYGADDAQPKFVQDFVAAWXXXXXXXXXXXXXXXXXXXXXXXXXXXXXXXXXXXXXXXXXXXXXXXXXXXXXXXXXXXXXXXXXXXXXXXXXXXXXXXXXXXXXXXXXXXXATAEEYLDEVYGIMLMHGWAVQHVECERRPFAYTVGLTRRGLPELVVTGLSPRRGQRLLNIAARRALVGDLLTPGMQTTLPAGPLVETVQVTHPDAHLYCAIAIFGDKVTALQLVWADRRGRWPWAADFDEGRGTQPVLGMRATRRSA
;
A
#
# COMPACT_ATOMS: atom_id res chain seq x y z
N MET A 1 -1.83 -38.79 -0.45
CA MET A 1 -2.45 -38.03 -1.51
C MET A 1 -3.95 -38.14 -1.43
N GLY A 2 -4.61 -37.05 -1.29
CA GLY A 2 -6.05 -37.10 -1.20
C GLY A 2 -6.73 -37.31 -2.53
N HIS A 3 -8.01 -37.27 -2.51
CA HIS A 3 -8.80 -37.36 -3.71
C HIS A 3 -8.69 -36.04 -4.50
N MET A 4 -9.06 -36.11 -5.77
CA MET A 4 -9.08 -34.92 -6.60
C MET A 4 -10.16 -33.96 -6.14
N LYS A 5 -9.84 -32.67 -6.18
CA LYS A 5 -10.80 -31.62 -5.84
C LYS A 5 -11.41 -31.07 -7.11
N TYR A 6 -12.67 -30.64 -6.99
CA TYR A 6 -13.28 -29.87 -8.06
C TYR A 6 -12.63 -28.50 -8.14
N PRO A 7 -12.61 -27.89 -9.32
CA PRO A 7 -12.00 -26.56 -9.43
C PRO A 7 -12.53 -25.54 -8.44
N VAL A 8 -13.82 -25.59 -8.13
CA VAL A 8 -14.40 -24.62 -7.21
C VAL A 8 -14.03 -24.88 -5.76
N GLU A 9 -13.42 -26.02 -5.46
CA GLU A 9 -12.97 -26.32 -4.10
C GLU A 9 -11.56 -25.82 -3.83
N GLY A 10 -10.90 -25.29 -4.84
CA GLY A 10 -9.65 -24.63 -4.63
C GLY A 10 -8.41 -25.47 -4.65
N GLY A 11 -8.42 -26.64 -5.13
CA GLY A 11 -7.21 -27.41 -5.31
C GLY A 11 -6.45 -26.95 -6.52
N GLY A 12 -5.17 -27.25 -6.59
CA GLY A 12 -4.37 -26.84 -7.72
C GLY A 12 -3.05 -27.57 -7.77
N ASN A 13 -2.25 -27.15 -8.76
CA ASN A 13 -0.95 -27.79 -8.98
C ASN A 13 0.01 -27.63 -7.81
N GLN A 14 -0.20 -26.65 -6.97
CA GLN A 14 0.62 -26.50 -5.77
C GLN A 14 0.49 -27.72 -4.86
N ASP A 15 -0.63 -28.41 -4.91
CA ASP A 15 -0.81 -29.62 -4.11
C ASP A 15 0.11 -30.75 -4.60
N TRP A 16 0.47 -30.73 -5.90
CA TRP A 16 1.31 -31.77 -6.49
C TRP A 16 2.77 -31.37 -6.50
N TRP A 17 3.04 -30.08 -6.73
CA TRP A 17 4.40 -29.55 -6.81
C TRP A 17 4.55 -28.43 -5.80
N PRO A 18 4.75 -28.77 -4.51
CA PRO A 18 4.77 -27.72 -3.48
C PRO A 18 5.92 -26.75 -3.62
N ASN A 19 6.93 -27.12 -4.37
CA ASN A 19 8.08 -26.21 -4.57
C ASN A 19 7.97 -25.39 -5.84
N ARG A 20 6.80 -25.39 -6.47
CA ARG A 20 6.59 -24.57 -7.66
C ARG A 20 6.61 -23.09 -7.27
N LEU A 21 7.30 -22.30 -8.11
CA LEU A 21 7.40 -20.86 -7.88
C LEU A 21 6.00 -20.24 -7.86
N ASN A 22 5.71 -19.48 -6.81
CA ASN A 22 4.36 -18.95 -6.62
C ASN A 22 4.28 -17.54 -7.19
N LEU A 23 3.92 -17.42 -8.46
CA LEU A 23 3.75 -16.12 -9.09
C LEU A 23 2.47 -15.41 -8.70
N LYS A 24 1.57 -16.09 -7.99
CA LYS A 24 0.32 -15.45 -7.56
C LYS A 24 0.56 -14.26 -6.66
N VAL A 25 1.68 -14.24 -5.95
CA VAL A 25 1.97 -13.08 -5.08
C VAL A 25 2.09 -11.79 -5.89
N LEU A 26 2.35 -11.88 -7.19
CA LEU A 26 2.45 -10.71 -8.05
C LEU A 26 1.12 -10.35 -8.71
N HIS A 27 0.06 -11.08 -8.44
CA HIS A 27 -1.25 -10.86 -9.05
C HIS A 27 -2.32 -10.50 -8.04
N GLN A 28 -1.94 -10.08 -6.86
CA GLN A 28 -2.90 -9.79 -5.81
C GLN A 28 -3.63 -8.47 -6.08
N ASN A 29 -4.88 -8.44 -5.63
CA ASN A 29 -5.70 -7.23 -5.67
C ASN A 29 -5.79 -6.63 -7.07
N PRO A 30 -6.15 -7.44 -8.08
CA PRO A 30 -6.29 -6.86 -9.41
C PRO A 30 -7.44 -5.86 -9.45
N ALA A 31 -7.29 -4.85 -10.28
CA ALA A 31 -8.28 -3.78 -10.34
C ALA A 31 -9.68 -4.30 -10.64
N VAL A 32 -9.77 -5.35 -11.44
CA VAL A 32 -11.08 -5.91 -11.83
C VAL A 32 -11.81 -6.50 -10.62
N ALA A 33 -11.09 -6.91 -9.59
CA ALA A 33 -11.69 -7.51 -8.40
C ALA A 33 -12.00 -6.49 -7.30
N ASP A 34 -11.70 -5.23 -7.52
CA ASP A 34 -11.96 -4.17 -6.54
C ASP A 34 -13.40 -3.70 -6.71
N PRO A 35 -14.29 -3.98 -5.74
CA PRO A 35 -15.68 -3.58 -5.90
C PRO A 35 -15.91 -2.08 -5.87
N MET A 36 -14.93 -1.31 -5.36
CA MET A 36 -15.09 0.13 -5.30
C MET A 36 -14.85 0.79 -6.65
N GLY A 37 -14.10 0.12 -7.53
CA GLY A 37 -13.88 0.62 -8.87
C GLY A 37 -12.63 1.47 -9.00
N ALA A 38 -12.15 1.58 -10.24
CA ALA A 38 -10.93 2.31 -10.51
C ALA A 38 -11.06 3.81 -10.26
N ALA A 39 -12.27 4.33 -10.34
CA ALA A 39 -12.50 5.75 -10.09
C ALA A 39 -12.57 6.11 -8.61
N PHE A 40 -12.63 5.10 -7.75
CA PHE A 40 -12.81 5.36 -6.33
C PHE A 40 -11.53 5.96 -5.74
N ASP A 41 -11.69 7.07 -5.06
CA ASP A 41 -10.57 7.77 -4.40
C ASP A 41 -10.88 7.83 -2.92
N TYR A 42 -10.29 6.91 -2.16
CA TYR A 42 -10.60 6.83 -0.74
C TYR A 42 -10.16 8.09 0.00
N ALA A 43 -9.01 8.65 -0.36
CA ALA A 43 -8.55 9.86 0.31
C ALA A 43 -9.58 10.99 0.18
N ALA A 44 -10.17 11.13 -1.00
CA ALA A 44 -11.20 12.14 -1.20
C ALA A 44 -12.45 11.82 -0.38
N GLU A 45 -12.83 10.56 -0.32
CA GLU A 45 -14.04 10.18 0.41
C GLU A 45 -13.88 10.39 1.91
N VAL A 46 -12.76 9.94 2.48
CA VAL A 46 -12.59 10.03 3.93
C VAL A 46 -12.43 11.49 4.37
N ALA A 47 -11.95 12.34 3.48
CA ALA A 47 -11.81 13.76 3.81
C ALA A 47 -13.17 14.43 4.06
N THR A 48 -14.26 13.82 3.60
CA THR A 48 -15.59 14.40 3.82
C THR A 48 -16.19 14.05 5.17
N ILE A 49 -15.54 13.20 5.94
CA ILE A 49 -16.10 12.76 7.22
C ILE A 49 -15.98 13.86 8.26
N ASP A 50 -17.08 14.08 8.99
CA ASP A 50 -17.05 14.85 10.23
C ASP A 50 -16.50 13.93 11.31
N VAL A 51 -15.24 14.11 11.65
CA VAL A 51 -14.57 13.19 12.57
C VAL A 51 -15.16 13.27 13.97
N ASP A 52 -15.62 14.45 14.41
CA ASP A 52 -16.28 14.53 15.70
C ASP A 52 -17.56 13.73 15.72
N ALA A 53 -18.35 13.80 14.64
CA ALA A 53 -19.57 13.01 14.56
C ALA A 53 -19.26 11.51 14.51
N LEU A 54 -18.23 11.11 13.77
CA LEU A 54 -17.81 9.72 13.74
C LEU A 54 -17.41 9.23 15.13
N THR A 55 -16.66 10.06 15.85
CA THR A 55 -16.25 9.72 17.21
C THR A 55 -17.46 9.49 18.10
N ARG A 56 -18.46 10.38 17.99
CA ARG A 56 -19.69 10.21 18.79
C ARG A 56 -20.44 8.95 18.42
N ASP A 57 -20.51 8.63 17.13
CA ASP A 57 -21.18 7.41 16.70
C ASP A 57 -20.50 6.17 17.24
N ILE A 58 -19.17 6.15 17.22
CA ILE A 58 -18.40 5.01 17.75
C ILE A 58 -18.61 4.92 19.27
N GLU A 59 -18.57 6.05 19.95
CA GLU A 59 -18.75 6.06 21.40
C GLU A 59 -20.13 5.56 21.79
N GLU A 60 -21.14 5.88 21.00
CA GLU A 60 -22.49 5.39 21.29
C GLU A 60 -22.55 3.86 21.18
N VAL A 61 -21.93 3.29 20.14
CA VAL A 61 -21.84 1.84 20.04
C VAL A 61 -21.09 1.27 21.24
N MET A 62 -20.01 1.93 21.60
CA MET A 62 -19.11 1.46 22.64
C MET A 62 -19.79 1.36 23.99
N THR A 63 -20.73 2.25 24.27
CA THR A 63 -21.38 2.32 25.58
C THR A 63 -22.80 1.79 25.58
N THR A 64 -23.21 1.13 24.49
CA THR A 64 -24.56 0.52 24.40
C THR A 64 -24.40 -0.98 24.30
N SER A 65 -24.55 -1.65 25.45
CA SER A 65 -24.39 -3.10 25.50
C SER A 65 -25.49 -3.80 24.71
N GLN A 66 -25.12 -4.80 23.94
CA GLN A 66 -26.06 -5.56 23.12
C GLN A 66 -26.31 -6.92 23.76
N PRO A 67 -27.56 -7.37 23.76
CA PRO A 67 -27.87 -8.68 24.39
C PRO A 67 -27.11 -9.83 23.77
N TRP A 68 -26.83 -9.77 22.46
CA TRP A 68 -26.18 -10.89 21.80
C TRP A 68 -24.68 -10.97 22.09
N TRP A 69 -24.08 -9.88 22.62
CA TRP A 69 -22.70 -9.88 23.09
C TRP A 69 -22.57 -8.79 24.14
N PRO A 70 -22.96 -9.10 25.41
CA PRO A 70 -22.95 -8.05 26.44
C PRO A 70 -21.56 -7.51 26.73
N ALA A 71 -21.48 -6.23 26.97
CA ALA A 71 -20.24 -5.52 27.23
C ALA A 71 -19.78 -5.74 28.67
N ASP A 72 -18.52 -6.10 28.84
CA ASP A 72 -17.92 -6.13 30.18
C ASP A 72 -17.96 -4.71 30.75
N TYR A 73 -18.41 -4.58 31.98
CA TYR A 73 -18.48 -3.27 32.66
C TYR A 73 -19.28 -2.26 31.86
N GLY A 74 -20.16 -2.72 30.97
CA GLY A 74 -21.01 -1.83 30.17
C GLY A 74 -20.31 -1.05 29.09
N HIS A 75 -19.08 -1.40 28.75
CA HIS A 75 -18.27 -0.59 27.84
C HIS A 75 -17.46 -1.51 26.94
N TYR A 76 -17.64 -1.37 25.62
CA TYR A 76 -16.87 -2.18 24.68
C TYR A 76 -15.47 -1.64 24.40
N GLY A 77 -15.11 -0.51 25.03
CA GLY A 77 -13.80 0.07 24.79
C GLY A 77 -12.64 -0.92 24.84
N PRO A 78 -12.53 -1.70 25.92
CA PRO A 78 -11.42 -2.66 25.96
C PRO A 78 -11.44 -3.67 24.81
N LEU A 79 -12.62 -4.14 24.40
CA LEU A 79 -12.73 -5.03 23.26
C LEU A 79 -12.25 -4.34 21.99
N PHE A 80 -12.59 -3.06 21.81
CA PHE A 80 -12.16 -2.34 20.63
C PHE A 80 -10.66 -2.03 20.65
N ILE A 81 -10.08 -1.81 21.84
CA ILE A 81 -8.63 -1.65 21.95
C ILE A 81 -7.95 -2.96 21.52
N ARG A 82 -8.47 -4.09 22.01
CA ARG A 82 -7.90 -5.38 21.64
C ARG A 82 -8.02 -5.61 20.13
N MET A 83 -9.16 -5.26 19.53
CA MET A 83 -9.34 -5.40 18.09
C MET A 83 -8.32 -4.58 17.31
N ALA A 84 -8.14 -3.31 17.70
CA ALA A 84 -7.19 -2.44 17.01
C ALA A 84 -5.77 -2.93 17.20
N TRP A 85 -5.44 -3.33 18.41
CA TRP A 85 -4.12 -3.86 18.73
C TRP A 85 -3.82 -5.10 17.88
N HIS A 86 -4.78 -6.00 17.75
CA HIS A 86 -4.57 -7.24 17.01
C HIS A 86 -4.58 -7.00 15.50
N ALA A 87 -5.29 -6.00 15.02
CA ALA A 87 -5.21 -5.63 13.61
C ALA A 87 -3.82 -5.11 13.28
N ALA A 88 -3.29 -4.25 14.14
CA ALA A 88 -1.98 -3.63 13.89
C ALA A 88 -0.82 -4.52 14.28
N GLY A 89 -1.02 -5.39 15.26
CA GLY A 89 0.09 -6.13 15.87
C GLY A 89 0.64 -7.27 15.03
N THR A 90 0.05 -7.54 13.88
CA THR A 90 0.61 -8.51 12.95
C THR A 90 1.77 -7.95 12.16
N TYR A 91 2.03 -6.65 12.26
CA TYR A 91 3.15 -6.01 11.56
C TYR A 91 4.47 -6.61 11.98
N ARG A 92 5.35 -6.83 11.01
CA ARG A 92 6.68 -7.33 11.31
C ARG A 92 7.71 -6.49 10.55
N ILE A 93 8.77 -6.14 11.27
CA ILE A 93 9.73 -5.15 10.75
C ILE A 93 10.60 -5.71 9.62
N HIS A 94 10.83 -7.03 9.61
CA HIS A 94 11.78 -7.61 8.65
C HIS A 94 11.32 -7.45 7.21
N ASP A 95 10.03 -7.57 6.94
CA ASP A 95 9.52 -7.37 5.59
C ASP A 95 8.38 -6.37 5.51
N GLY A 96 8.00 -5.79 6.63
CA GLY A 96 6.94 -4.79 6.66
C GLY A 96 5.54 -5.32 6.45
N ARG A 97 5.39 -6.63 6.33
CA ARG A 97 4.08 -7.21 6.08
C ARG A 97 3.27 -7.30 7.35
N GLY A 98 1.99 -7.62 7.21
CA GLY A 98 1.08 -7.55 8.33
C GLY A 98 0.61 -6.14 8.54
N GLY A 99 0.06 -5.88 9.74
CA GLY A 99 -0.37 -4.55 10.10
C GLY A 99 -1.81 -4.28 9.75
N ALA A 100 -2.21 -3.04 9.97
CA ALA A 100 -3.61 -2.65 9.91
C ALA A 100 -4.06 -2.13 8.55
N GLY A 101 -3.20 -2.10 7.56
CA GLY A 101 -3.37 -1.27 6.39
C GLY A 101 -4.46 -1.66 5.42
N GLY A 102 -4.90 -2.91 5.38
CA GLY A 102 -5.87 -3.34 4.38
C GLY A 102 -7.13 -3.93 4.93
N GLY A 103 -7.30 -3.89 6.24
CA GLY A 103 -8.47 -4.52 6.83
C GLY A 103 -8.37 -6.04 6.87
N MET A 104 -7.16 -6.55 6.99
CA MET A 104 -6.89 -7.99 6.87
C MET A 104 -7.52 -8.83 7.98
N GLN A 105 -7.81 -8.23 9.13
CA GLN A 105 -8.45 -8.98 10.20
C GLN A 105 -9.80 -9.55 9.79
N ARG A 106 -10.42 -8.99 8.75
CA ARG A 106 -11.70 -9.51 8.24
C ARG A 106 -11.56 -10.85 7.55
N PHE A 107 -10.37 -11.22 7.12
CA PHE A 107 -10.17 -12.33 6.19
C PHE A 107 -9.43 -13.48 6.84
N ALA A 108 -9.63 -14.69 6.30
CA ALA A 108 -8.81 -15.83 6.69
C ALA A 108 -7.35 -15.57 6.31
N PRO A 109 -6.38 -16.07 7.07
CA PRO A 109 -6.56 -16.85 8.29
C PRO A 109 -6.72 -16.01 9.54
N LEU A 110 -6.50 -14.69 9.45
CA LEU A 110 -6.42 -13.83 10.62
C LEU A 110 -7.74 -13.81 11.39
N ASN A 111 -8.86 -13.82 10.65
CA ASN A 111 -10.16 -13.76 11.33
C ASN A 111 -10.45 -14.99 12.17
N SER A 112 -9.68 -16.06 11.97
CA SER A 112 -9.92 -17.31 12.66
C SER A 112 -8.74 -17.76 13.54
N TRP A 113 -7.73 -16.93 13.68
CA TRP A 113 -6.64 -17.24 14.59
C TRP A 113 -7.17 -17.31 16.03
N PRO A 114 -6.66 -18.26 16.83
CA PRO A 114 -7.14 -18.35 18.23
C PRO A 114 -6.94 -17.05 19.01
N ASP A 115 -5.86 -16.34 18.75
CA ASP A 115 -5.58 -15.09 19.46
C ASP A 115 -6.55 -13.98 19.09
N ASN A 116 -7.31 -14.18 18.02
CA ASN A 116 -8.31 -13.21 17.57
C ASN A 116 -9.74 -13.64 17.96
N ALA A 117 -9.83 -14.61 18.88
CA ALA A 117 -11.15 -15.10 19.29
C ALA A 117 -12.03 -13.94 19.72
N SER A 118 -13.26 -13.95 19.25
CA SER A 118 -14.31 -13.00 19.58
C SER A 118 -14.09 -11.58 19.05
N LEU A 119 -13.04 -11.36 18.28
CA LEU A 119 -12.92 -10.07 17.56
C LEU A 119 -13.89 -9.99 16.39
N ASP A 120 -14.41 -11.11 15.93
CA ASP A 120 -15.52 -11.10 14.99
C ASP A 120 -16.71 -10.33 15.57
N LYS A 121 -16.96 -10.45 16.89
CA LYS A 121 -18.01 -9.70 17.54
C LYS A 121 -17.71 -8.22 17.56
N ALA A 122 -16.45 -7.87 17.81
CA ALA A 122 -16.07 -6.45 17.82
C ALA A 122 -16.38 -5.81 16.46
N ARG A 123 -15.99 -6.48 15.39
CA ARG A 123 -16.28 -5.94 14.06
C ARG A 123 -17.77 -5.88 13.79
N ARG A 124 -18.51 -6.91 14.21
CA ARG A 124 -19.96 -6.92 13.99
C ARG A 124 -20.64 -5.79 14.76
N LEU A 125 -20.16 -5.48 15.97
CA LEU A 125 -20.70 -4.36 16.74
C LEU A 125 -20.51 -3.04 16.02
N LEU A 126 -19.48 -2.92 15.22
CA LEU A 126 -19.20 -1.67 14.50
C LEU A 126 -19.96 -1.58 13.17
N TRP A 127 -20.66 -2.63 12.76
CA TRP A 127 -21.33 -2.59 11.46
C TRP A 127 -22.28 -1.38 11.33
N PRO A 128 -23.07 -1.01 12.36
CA PRO A 128 -23.92 0.17 12.18
C PRO A 128 -23.15 1.43 11.84
N VAL A 129 -21.95 1.60 12.39
CA VAL A 129 -21.12 2.74 12.04
C VAL A 129 -20.62 2.61 10.61
N LYS A 130 -20.07 1.45 10.26
CA LYS A 130 -19.60 1.24 8.89
C LYS A 130 -20.72 1.43 7.89
N LYS A 131 -21.92 0.92 8.21
CA LYS A 131 -23.08 1.08 7.35
C LYS A 131 -23.42 2.55 7.14
N LYS A 132 -23.39 3.33 8.20
CA LYS A 132 -23.73 4.75 8.12
C LYS A 132 -22.73 5.52 7.26
N TYR A 133 -21.45 5.26 7.41
CA TYR A 133 -20.41 6.01 6.70
C TYR A 133 -20.07 5.42 5.34
N GLY A 134 -20.36 4.16 5.13
CA GLY A 134 -20.22 3.53 3.83
C GLY A 134 -18.84 3.67 3.23
N LYS A 135 -18.79 4.09 1.98
CA LYS A 135 -17.52 4.17 1.25
C LYS A 135 -16.59 5.26 1.76
N LYS A 136 -17.12 6.17 2.59
CA LYS A 136 -16.26 7.23 3.14
C LYS A 136 -15.28 6.73 4.18
N LEU A 137 -15.54 5.55 4.74
CA LEU A 137 -14.76 5.05 5.86
C LEU A 137 -14.41 3.60 5.61
N SER A 138 -13.13 3.31 5.43
CA SER A 138 -12.70 1.93 5.24
C SER A 138 -12.82 1.14 6.54
N TRP A 139 -12.96 -0.18 6.41
CA TRP A 139 -12.84 -1.04 7.57
C TRP A 139 -11.45 -0.91 8.20
N ALA A 140 -10.42 -0.78 7.38
CA ALA A 140 -9.05 -0.65 7.90
C ALA A 140 -8.94 0.54 8.84
N ASP A 141 -9.48 1.69 8.43
CA ASP A 141 -9.46 2.86 9.31
C ASP A 141 -10.38 2.68 10.52
N LEU A 142 -11.59 2.17 10.29
CA LEU A 142 -12.55 2.07 11.39
C LEU A 142 -12.05 1.15 12.50
N ILE A 143 -11.45 0.03 12.14
CA ILE A 143 -10.99 -0.93 13.15
C ILE A 143 -10.01 -0.28 14.11
N VAL A 144 -9.01 0.45 13.57
CA VAL A 144 -8.02 1.04 14.48
C VAL A 144 -8.48 2.36 15.06
N PHE A 145 -9.32 3.11 14.34
CA PHE A 145 -9.87 4.33 14.92
C PHE A 145 -10.79 4.04 16.10
N ALA A 146 -11.51 2.92 16.05
CA ALA A 146 -12.35 2.52 17.18
C ALA A 146 -11.51 2.30 18.43
N GLY A 147 -10.32 1.73 18.28
CA GLY A 147 -9.42 1.60 19.42
C GLY A 147 -8.95 2.94 19.95
N ASN A 148 -8.68 3.87 19.04
CA ASN A 148 -8.28 5.21 19.44
C ASN A 148 -9.42 5.89 20.20
N CYS A 149 -10.63 5.79 19.69
CA CYS A 149 -11.81 6.35 20.37
C CYS A 149 -12.03 5.70 21.72
N ALA A 150 -11.75 4.41 21.82
CA ALA A 150 -11.94 3.70 23.08
C ALA A 150 -11.02 4.23 24.16
N LEU A 151 -9.76 4.46 23.82
CA LEU A 151 -8.82 5.04 24.77
C LEU A 151 -9.30 6.41 25.24
N GLU A 152 -9.76 7.25 24.30
CA GLU A 152 -10.21 8.58 24.67
C GLU A 152 -11.49 8.52 25.51
N SER A 153 -12.39 7.62 25.18
CA SER A 153 -13.64 7.46 25.92
C SER A 153 -13.38 7.07 27.38
N MET A 154 -12.30 6.33 27.61
CA MET A 154 -11.97 5.87 28.94
C MET A 154 -10.93 6.75 29.63
N GLY A 155 -10.75 7.96 29.12
CA GLY A 155 -9.98 8.98 29.81
C GLY A 155 -8.51 9.10 29.42
N PHE A 156 -8.08 8.41 28.37
CA PHE A 156 -6.69 8.50 27.95
C PHE A 156 -6.57 9.40 26.72
N LYS A 157 -5.68 10.38 26.78
CA LYS A 157 -5.46 11.25 25.64
C LYS A 157 -4.45 10.63 24.69
N THR A 158 -4.90 10.30 23.49
CA THR A 158 -4.01 9.69 22.49
C THR A 158 -3.10 10.75 21.86
N PHE A 159 -2.05 10.27 21.20
CA PHE A 159 -1.12 11.18 20.55
C PHE A 159 -1.74 11.81 19.29
N GLY A 160 -2.59 11.08 18.63
CA GLY A 160 -3.24 11.53 17.41
C GLY A 160 -3.64 10.36 16.55
N PHE A 161 -4.13 10.69 15.34
CA PHE A 161 -4.60 9.64 14.45
C PHE A 161 -4.62 10.13 13.01
N GLY A 162 -4.14 9.30 12.08
CA GLY A 162 -4.27 9.55 10.66
C GLY A 162 -5.17 8.52 10.00
N PHE A 163 -6.13 8.99 9.22
CA PHE A 163 -6.90 8.14 8.32
C PHE A 163 -6.10 7.92 7.06
N GLY A 164 -6.57 7.02 6.19
CA GLY A 164 -5.93 6.81 4.90
C GLY A 164 -5.63 5.36 4.57
N ARG A 165 -6.05 4.42 5.41
CA ARG A 165 -5.87 3.00 5.14
C ARG A 165 -6.96 2.53 4.20
N VAL A 166 -6.56 2.00 3.05
CA VAL A 166 -7.51 1.62 2.00
C VAL A 166 -7.81 0.14 2.13
N ASP A 167 -9.09 -0.20 2.12
CA ASP A 167 -9.49 -1.60 2.22
C ASP A 167 -9.01 -2.42 1.04
N GLN A 168 -8.51 -3.61 1.33
CA GLN A 168 -8.26 -4.64 0.34
C GLN A 168 -9.42 -5.62 0.34
N TRP A 169 -9.47 -6.45 -0.71
CA TRP A 169 -10.65 -7.28 -0.94
C TRP A 169 -10.33 -8.75 -1.00
N GLU A 170 -9.12 -9.13 -0.62
CA GLU A 170 -8.69 -10.52 -0.50
C GLU A 170 -7.59 -10.61 0.54
N PRO A 171 -7.37 -11.78 1.12
CA PRO A 171 -6.28 -11.94 2.08
C PRO A 171 -4.93 -11.68 1.43
N ASP A 172 -4.03 -11.03 2.15
CA ASP A 172 -2.66 -10.90 1.67
C ASP A 172 -1.99 -12.27 1.62
N GLU A 173 -1.15 -12.46 0.61
CA GLU A 173 -0.30 -13.64 0.54
C GLU A 173 0.91 -13.41 1.43
N VAL A 174 0.80 -13.83 2.68
CA VAL A 174 1.85 -13.59 3.67
C VAL A 174 2.24 -14.93 4.30
N TYR A 175 3.55 -15.17 4.40
CA TYR A 175 4.02 -16.37 5.09
C TYR A 175 3.97 -16.12 6.60
N TRP A 176 3.07 -16.84 7.26
CA TRP A 176 2.90 -16.71 8.72
C TRP A 176 3.57 -17.83 9.49
N GLY A 177 4.39 -18.63 8.81
CA GLY A 177 4.97 -19.82 9.40
C GLY A 177 4.36 -21.07 8.80
N LYS A 178 4.98 -22.20 9.08
CA LYS A 178 4.53 -23.46 8.48
C LYS A 178 3.18 -23.85 9.05
N GLU A 179 2.26 -24.17 8.17
CA GLU A 179 0.91 -24.55 8.60
C GLU A 179 0.90 -25.88 9.31
N ALA A 180 1.84 -26.76 8.99
CA ALA A 180 1.92 -28.05 9.67
C ALA A 180 2.26 -27.92 11.14
N THR A 181 2.86 -26.79 11.54
CA THR A 181 3.22 -26.56 12.94
C THR A 181 2.30 -25.51 13.58
N TRP A 182 1.06 -25.52 13.15
CA TRP A 182 0.06 -24.58 13.66
C TRP A 182 0.01 -24.63 15.17
N LEU A 183 0.14 -23.47 15.81
CA LEU A 183 0.11 -23.29 17.24
C LEU A 183 1.25 -24.00 17.98
N GLY A 184 2.22 -24.52 17.26
CA GLY A 184 3.35 -25.18 17.89
C GLY A 184 4.56 -24.27 17.96
N ASP A 185 5.49 -24.68 18.79
CA ASP A 185 6.75 -23.96 18.94
C ASP A 185 7.87 -24.52 18.06
N GLU A 186 7.51 -25.39 17.11
CA GLU A 186 8.49 -25.90 16.15
C GLU A 186 9.03 -24.82 15.23
N ARG A 187 8.45 -23.62 15.29
CA ARG A 187 8.97 -22.48 14.53
C ARG A 187 10.32 -22.02 15.05
N TYR A 188 10.61 -22.31 16.30
CA TYR A 188 11.91 -22.02 16.85
C TYR A 188 12.92 -23.10 16.46
N SER A 189 14.17 -22.72 16.41
CA SER A 189 15.29 -23.65 16.31
C SER A 189 16.20 -23.44 17.50
N GLY A 190 16.76 -24.54 18.00
CA GLY A 190 17.75 -24.48 19.08
C GLY A 190 17.31 -23.64 20.25
N LYS A 191 17.98 -22.53 20.48
CA LYS A 191 17.72 -21.68 21.63
C LYS A 191 16.62 -20.66 21.39
N ARG A 192 15.51 -21.09 20.80
CA ARG A 192 14.37 -20.25 20.51
C ARG A 192 14.72 -19.13 19.53
N ASP A 193 15.52 -19.47 18.51
CA ASP A 193 15.73 -18.57 17.38
C ASP A 193 14.54 -18.66 16.45
N LEU A 194 13.87 -17.53 16.28
CA LEU A 194 12.70 -17.49 15.43
C LEU A 194 13.11 -17.11 14.01
N GLU A 195 12.59 -17.87 13.06
CA GLU A 195 12.88 -17.64 11.64
C GLU A 195 12.47 -16.22 11.22
N ASN A 196 13.35 -15.55 10.51
CA ASN A 196 12.94 -14.31 9.85
C ASN A 196 12.09 -14.68 8.65
N PRO A 197 11.03 -13.93 8.34
CA PRO A 197 10.63 -12.64 8.89
C PRO A 197 9.56 -12.71 9.97
N LEU A 198 9.29 -13.88 10.55
CA LEU A 198 8.19 -14.06 11.48
C LEU A 198 8.36 -13.17 12.70
N ALA A 199 7.25 -12.68 13.23
CA ALA A 199 7.26 -11.87 14.44
C ALA A 199 6.77 -12.65 15.64
N ALA A 200 5.63 -13.32 15.51
CA ALA A 200 5.08 -14.05 16.64
C ALA A 200 5.80 -15.38 16.81
N VAL A 201 5.94 -15.77 18.05
CA VAL A 201 6.66 -17.01 18.38
C VAL A 201 5.87 -18.26 18.06
N GLN A 202 4.57 -18.10 17.83
CA GLN A 202 3.66 -19.21 17.63
C GLN A 202 2.64 -18.79 16.59
N MET A 203 2.43 -19.62 15.58
CA MET A 203 1.44 -19.26 14.58
C MET A 203 0.05 -19.21 15.22
N GLY A 204 -0.71 -18.17 14.87
CA GLY A 204 -2.01 -17.96 15.45
C GLY A 204 -1.99 -17.02 16.62
N LEU A 205 -0.81 -16.64 17.10
CA LEU A 205 -0.65 -15.60 18.11
C LEU A 205 -0.33 -14.27 17.43
N ILE A 206 -0.77 -13.19 18.06
CA ILE A 206 -0.35 -11.86 17.62
C ILE A 206 0.96 -11.47 18.29
N TYR A 207 1.15 -11.89 19.55
CA TYR A 207 2.34 -11.55 20.29
C TYR A 207 2.92 -12.80 20.96
N VAL A 208 2.64 -13.04 22.24
CA VAL A 208 3.25 -14.17 22.94
C VAL A 208 2.16 -14.96 23.66
N ASN A 209 2.49 -16.18 24.02
CA ASN A 209 1.57 -17.00 24.84
C ASN A 209 1.47 -16.38 26.22
N PRO A 210 0.30 -15.91 26.63
CA PRO A 210 0.18 -15.25 27.93
C PRO A 210 0.40 -16.19 29.11
N GLU A 211 0.35 -17.51 28.89
CA GLU A 211 0.66 -18.46 29.91
C GLU A 211 2.15 -18.76 30.05
N GLY A 212 2.95 -18.15 29.16
CA GLY A 212 4.38 -18.37 29.14
C GLY A 212 4.81 -19.25 27.97
N PRO A 213 6.10 -19.36 27.71
CA PRO A 213 6.57 -20.16 26.58
C PRO A 213 6.07 -21.59 26.65
N ASN A 214 5.44 -22.08 25.60
CA ASN A 214 4.83 -23.39 25.51
C ASN A 214 3.78 -23.62 26.58
N GLY A 215 3.19 -22.54 27.10
CA GLY A 215 2.23 -22.69 28.20
C GLY A 215 2.86 -22.90 29.54
N ASN A 216 4.16 -22.74 29.66
CA ASN A 216 4.87 -22.91 30.92
C ASN A 216 4.90 -21.55 31.64
N PRO A 217 4.31 -21.48 32.86
CA PRO A 217 4.17 -20.18 33.53
C PRO A 217 5.46 -19.73 34.21
N ASP A 218 6.39 -19.27 33.42
CA ASP A 218 7.69 -18.81 33.86
C ASP A 218 7.88 -17.34 33.38
N PRO A 219 7.71 -16.37 34.29
CA PRO A 219 7.82 -14.96 33.86
C PRO A 219 9.17 -14.59 33.33
N MET A 220 10.26 -15.15 33.82
CA MET A 220 11.59 -14.81 33.27
C MET A 220 11.74 -15.32 31.84
N ALA A 221 11.28 -16.55 31.59
CA ALA A 221 11.34 -17.08 30.23
C ALA A 221 10.39 -16.33 29.29
N ALA A 222 9.23 -15.94 29.80
CA ALA A 222 8.27 -15.19 29.00
C ALA A 222 8.84 -13.84 28.58
N ALA A 223 9.68 -13.22 29.42
CA ALA A 223 10.27 -11.93 29.07
C ALA A 223 11.13 -12.03 27.83
N VAL A 224 11.80 -13.16 27.63
CA VAL A 224 12.61 -13.36 26.42
C VAL A 224 11.72 -13.34 25.18
N ASP A 225 10.61 -14.07 25.21
CA ASP A 225 9.67 -14.07 24.08
C ASP A 225 9.06 -12.71 23.86
N ILE A 226 8.69 -12.01 24.94
CA ILE A 226 8.12 -10.67 24.82
C ILE A 226 9.09 -9.74 24.09
N ARG A 227 10.33 -9.71 24.56
CA ARG A 227 11.33 -8.80 23.98
C ARG A 227 11.56 -9.11 22.50
N GLU A 228 11.67 -10.40 22.17
CA GLU A 228 11.95 -10.78 20.79
C GLU A 228 10.77 -10.47 19.89
N THR A 229 9.55 -10.80 20.32
CA THR A 229 8.38 -10.57 19.48
C THR A 229 8.14 -9.08 19.26
N PHE A 230 8.21 -8.29 20.32
CA PHE A 230 7.96 -6.87 20.19
C PHE A 230 9.07 -6.18 19.40
N ARG A 231 10.32 -6.63 19.55
CA ARG A 231 11.40 -6.09 18.74
C ARG A 231 11.12 -6.33 17.25
N ARG A 232 10.58 -7.50 16.93
CA ARG A 232 10.22 -7.81 15.54
C ARG A 232 9.03 -7.01 15.04
N MET A 233 8.27 -6.43 15.96
CA MET A 233 7.19 -5.50 15.63
C MET A 233 7.69 -4.05 15.61
N ALA A 234 8.98 -3.84 15.71
CA ALA A 234 9.64 -2.53 15.71
C ALA A 234 9.52 -1.78 17.04
N MET A 235 9.27 -2.50 18.14
CA MET A 235 9.09 -1.85 19.45
C MET A 235 10.32 -2.10 20.31
N ASN A 236 10.88 -1.04 20.87
CA ASN A 236 11.96 -1.17 21.83
C ASN A 236 11.40 -1.51 23.22
N ASP A 237 12.29 -1.63 24.22
CA ASP A 237 11.85 -2.09 25.54
C ASP A 237 10.86 -1.12 26.21
N VAL A 238 11.08 0.19 26.04
CA VAL A 238 10.17 1.17 26.64
C VAL A 238 8.81 1.11 25.96
N GLU A 239 8.81 1.03 24.63
CA GLU A 239 7.55 0.94 23.89
C GLU A 239 6.81 -0.35 24.22
N THR A 240 7.56 -1.46 24.37
CA THR A 240 6.98 -2.74 24.71
C THR A 240 6.28 -2.68 26.06
N ALA A 241 7.00 -2.18 27.07
CA ALA A 241 6.41 -2.07 28.41
C ALA A 241 5.20 -1.14 28.39
N ALA A 242 5.30 -0.02 27.66
CA ALA A 242 4.20 0.94 27.60
C ALA A 242 2.95 0.30 26.98
N LEU A 243 3.12 -0.45 25.90
CA LEU A 243 1.98 -1.08 25.26
C LEU A 243 1.32 -2.12 26.16
N ILE A 244 2.12 -2.89 26.89
CA ILE A 244 1.56 -3.89 27.77
C ILE A 244 0.84 -3.24 28.95
N VAL A 245 1.50 -2.31 29.63
CA VAL A 245 0.89 -1.65 30.78
C VAL A 245 -0.34 -0.85 30.36
N GLY A 246 -0.21 -0.11 29.27
CA GLY A 246 -1.32 0.71 28.80
C GLY A 246 -2.52 -0.13 28.37
N GLY A 247 -2.26 -1.20 27.65
CA GLY A 247 -3.36 -2.07 27.22
C GLY A 247 -4.04 -2.78 28.36
N HIS A 248 -3.24 -3.32 29.28
CA HIS A 248 -3.79 -4.09 30.38
C HIS A 248 -4.40 -3.20 31.49
N THR A 249 -4.25 -1.91 31.38
CA THR A 249 -5.02 -1.01 32.22
C THR A 249 -6.52 -1.24 32.03
N PHE A 250 -6.92 -1.71 30.86
CA PHE A 250 -8.32 -1.77 30.46
C PHE A 250 -8.79 -3.22 30.31
N GLY A 251 -10.01 -3.45 30.77
CA GLY A 251 -10.72 -4.65 30.42
C GLY A 251 -10.30 -5.89 31.19
N LYS A 252 -10.54 -7.03 30.54
CA LYS A 252 -10.29 -8.33 31.13
C LYS A 252 -10.12 -9.36 30.02
N THR A 253 -9.53 -10.51 30.41
CA THR A 253 -9.54 -11.69 29.58
C THR A 253 -10.75 -12.57 29.95
N HIS A 254 -10.97 -13.62 29.17
CA HIS A 254 -12.18 -14.42 29.32
C HIS A 254 -11.85 -15.91 29.33
N GLY A 255 -12.19 -16.57 30.43
CA GLY A 255 -12.00 -17.99 30.59
C GLY A 255 -12.97 -18.53 31.62
N ALA A 256 -14.25 -18.25 31.45
CA ALA A 256 -15.27 -18.48 32.46
C ALA A 256 -15.54 -19.96 32.70
N GLY A 257 -15.24 -20.84 31.76
CA GLY A 257 -15.51 -22.24 31.85
C GLY A 257 -14.65 -23.07 30.94
N PRO A 258 -14.93 -24.39 30.83
CA PRO A 258 -14.07 -25.27 30.05
C PRO A 258 -13.94 -24.84 28.61
N ALA A 259 -12.69 -24.76 28.15
CA ALA A 259 -12.42 -24.27 26.81
C ALA A 259 -12.94 -25.18 25.70
N ASP A 260 -13.11 -26.45 26.00
CA ASP A 260 -13.61 -27.41 25.01
C ASP A 260 -15.09 -27.20 24.68
N LEU A 261 -15.78 -26.34 25.39
CA LEU A 261 -17.17 -25.99 25.07
C LEU A 261 -17.30 -24.89 24.04
N VAL A 262 -16.18 -24.30 23.62
CA VAL A 262 -16.17 -23.26 22.60
C VAL A 262 -16.20 -23.92 21.22
N GLY A 263 -17.08 -23.43 20.36
CA GLY A 263 -17.23 -23.95 19.01
C GLY A 263 -16.15 -23.48 18.06
N PRO A 264 -16.30 -23.86 16.79
CA PRO A 264 -15.23 -23.56 15.83
C PRO A 264 -15.14 -22.07 15.47
N GLU A 265 -13.97 -21.74 14.99
CA GLU A 265 -13.64 -20.39 14.55
C GLU A 265 -14.52 -19.97 13.34
N PRO A 266 -14.56 -18.70 13.00
CA PRO A 266 -15.48 -18.25 11.96
C PRO A 266 -15.37 -18.98 10.63
N GLU A 267 -14.14 -19.30 10.16
CA GLU A 267 -14.02 -19.97 8.88
C GLU A 267 -14.55 -21.39 8.88
N ALA A 268 -14.60 -22.02 10.05
CA ALA A 268 -15.10 -23.39 10.16
C ALA A 268 -16.52 -23.45 10.74
N ALA A 269 -17.08 -22.32 11.12
CA ALA A 269 -18.41 -22.29 11.74
C ALA A 269 -19.50 -22.56 10.71
N PRO A 270 -20.66 -23.10 11.14
CA PRO A 270 -21.74 -23.33 10.18
C PRO A 270 -22.24 -22.04 9.54
N LEU A 271 -22.81 -22.17 8.35
CA LEU A 271 -23.27 -21.02 7.58
C LEU A 271 -24.27 -20.14 8.33
N GLU A 272 -25.12 -20.77 9.13
CA GLU A 272 -26.18 -20.01 9.83
C GLU A 272 -25.63 -19.11 10.92
N GLN A 273 -24.36 -19.26 11.29
CA GLN A 273 -23.73 -18.34 12.22
C GLN A 273 -23.26 -17.05 11.56
N MET A 274 -23.36 -17.01 10.25
CA MET A 274 -23.21 -15.76 9.48
C MET A 274 -21.87 -15.07 9.70
N GLY A 275 -20.82 -15.88 9.74
CA GLY A 275 -19.48 -15.36 9.87
C GLY A 275 -19.03 -15.12 11.29
N LEU A 276 -19.86 -15.41 12.26
CA LEU A 276 -19.44 -15.39 13.66
C LEU A 276 -18.97 -16.77 14.05
N GLY A 277 -17.94 -16.82 14.85
CA GLY A 277 -17.42 -18.10 15.32
C GLY A 277 -17.37 -18.20 16.83
N TRP A 278 -16.75 -19.27 17.28
CA TRP A 278 -16.50 -19.50 18.70
C TRP A 278 -17.76 -19.54 19.56
N LYS A 279 -18.84 -20.00 18.97
CA LYS A 279 -20.10 -20.11 19.74
C LYS A 279 -19.91 -21.10 20.89
N SER A 280 -20.15 -20.64 22.09
CA SER A 280 -19.90 -21.44 23.29
C SER A 280 -21.19 -22.03 23.82
N SER A 281 -21.11 -23.30 24.26
CA SER A 281 -22.21 -23.94 24.93
C SER A 281 -22.14 -23.83 26.46
N TYR A 282 -21.13 -23.11 26.96
CA TYR A 282 -21.01 -22.91 28.40
C TYR A 282 -21.96 -21.82 28.85
N GLY A 283 -22.89 -22.15 29.72
CA GLY A 283 -23.86 -21.19 30.23
C GLY A 283 -24.55 -20.45 29.08
N THR A 284 -24.58 -19.14 29.16
CA THR A 284 -25.13 -18.32 28.07
C THR A 284 -24.22 -18.19 26.87
N GLY A 285 -22.97 -18.55 27.03
CA GLY A 285 -21.97 -18.43 25.96
C GLY A 285 -21.43 -17.03 25.76
N THR A 286 -21.96 -16.06 26.44
CA THR A 286 -21.57 -14.68 26.32
C THR A 286 -21.52 -14.03 27.69
N GLY A 287 -21.10 -12.78 27.73
CA GLY A 287 -21.11 -12.02 28.97
C GLY A 287 -20.29 -12.69 30.06
N LYS A 288 -20.93 -12.97 31.20
CA LYS A 288 -20.24 -13.56 32.31
C LYS A 288 -19.73 -14.99 32.02
N ASP A 289 -20.28 -15.62 30.99
CA ASP A 289 -19.92 -16.98 30.62
C ASP A 289 -18.96 -17.02 29.44
N ALA A 290 -18.44 -15.89 28.99
CA ALA A 290 -17.59 -15.83 27.79
C ALA A 290 -16.25 -16.53 28.00
N ILE A 291 -15.81 -17.23 26.95
CA ILE A 291 -14.51 -17.90 26.91
C ILE A 291 -13.83 -17.46 25.64
N THR A 292 -12.64 -16.87 25.76
CA THR A 292 -11.84 -16.53 24.58
C THR A 292 -10.45 -17.13 24.71
N SER A 293 -9.55 -16.45 25.42
CA SER A 293 -8.19 -16.96 25.61
C SER A 293 -8.12 -18.12 26.61
N GLY A 294 -9.14 -18.25 27.42
CA GLY A 294 -9.13 -19.25 28.50
C GLY A 294 -8.59 -18.72 29.82
N ILE A 295 -7.87 -17.62 29.82
CA ILE A 295 -7.47 -16.98 31.07
C ILE A 295 -8.60 -16.06 31.54
N GLU A 296 -8.67 -15.88 32.86
CA GLU A 296 -9.77 -15.09 33.46
C GLU A 296 -9.15 -14.06 34.39
N VAL A 297 -8.57 -13.04 33.80
CA VAL A 297 -7.80 -12.02 34.50
C VAL A 297 -8.47 -10.66 34.34
N VAL A 298 -8.65 -9.97 35.44
CA VAL A 298 -8.98 -8.54 35.45
C VAL A 298 -7.82 -7.85 36.14
N TRP A 299 -7.12 -7.01 35.42
CA TRP A 299 -5.84 -6.48 35.88
C TRP A 299 -5.96 -5.34 36.91
N THR A 300 -7.05 -4.56 36.79
CA THR A 300 -7.13 -3.33 37.58
C THR A 300 -8.48 -3.25 38.29
N ASN A 301 -8.56 -2.37 39.26
CA ASN A 301 -9.81 -2.08 39.93
C ASN A 301 -10.64 -1.01 39.18
N THR A 302 -10.14 -0.53 38.03
CA THR A 302 -10.82 0.47 37.22
C THR A 302 -10.74 0.09 35.76
N PRO A 303 -11.40 -1.02 35.33
CA PRO A 303 -11.15 -1.59 33.99
C PRO A 303 -11.61 -0.73 32.82
N THR A 304 -12.41 0.29 33.05
CA THR A 304 -12.83 1.16 31.95
C THR A 304 -12.38 2.61 32.16
N LYS A 305 -11.29 2.80 32.90
CA LYS A 305 -10.78 4.13 33.19
C LYS A 305 -9.25 4.11 33.18
N TRP A 306 -8.68 5.08 32.49
CA TRP A 306 -7.22 5.24 32.48
C TRP A 306 -6.73 5.72 33.85
N ASP A 307 -5.84 4.97 34.47
CA ASP A 307 -5.10 5.43 35.64
C ASP A 307 -3.89 4.50 35.80
N ASN A 308 -3.16 4.63 36.89
CA ASN A 308 -1.93 3.90 37.11
C ASN A 308 -2.16 2.62 37.90
N SER A 309 -3.40 2.15 38.01
CA SER A 309 -3.68 1.05 38.90
C SER A 309 -3.05 -0.28 38.48
N PHE A 310 -2.80 -0.47 37.17
CA PHE A 310 -2.12 -1.70 36.75
C PHE A 310 -0.78 -1.87 37.46
N LEU A 311 0.06 -0.84 37.42
CA LEU A 311 1.35 -0.92 38.09
C LEU A 311 1.24 -0.94 39.59
N GLU A 312 0.28 -0.18 40.14
CA GLU A 312 0.08 -0.18 41.57
C GLU A 312 -0.27 -1.57 42.06
N ILE A 313 -1.10 -2.28 41.31
CA ILE A 313 -1.50 -3.63 41.69
C ILE A 313 -0.37 -4.61 41.42
N LEU A 314 0.30 -4.51 40.26
CA LEU A 314 1.40 -5.41 39.96
C LEU A 314 2.45 -5.41 41.04
N TYR A 315 2.81 -4.24 41.54
CA TYR A 315 3.83 -4.09 42.55
C TYR A 315 3.28 -4.15 43.98
N GLY A 316 1.96 -4.02 44.14
CA GLY A 316 1.38 -3.95 45.48
C GLY A 316 1.12 -5.28 46.12
N TYR A 317 1.24 -6.37 45.39
CA TYR A 317 0.96 -7.70 45.91
C TYR A 317 2.09 -8.66 45.57
N GLU A 318 2.16 -9.72 46.33
CA GLU A 318 2.95 -10.90 45.92
C GLU A 318 1.99 -11.84 45.21
N TRP A 319 2.53 -12.66 44.31
CA TRP A 319 1.71 -13.43 43.38
C TRP A 319 1.94 -14.90 43.49
N GLU A 320 0.87 -15.71 43.37
CA GLU A 320 0.97 -17.16 43.38
C GLU A 320 0.24 -17.71 42.17
N LEU A 321 0.73 -18.83 41.69
CA LEU A 321 0.20 -19.49 40.51
C LEU A 321 -1.16 -20.12 40.81
N THR A 322 -2.07 -20.00 39.84
CA THR A 322 -3.39 -20.62 39.94
C THR A 322 -3.87 -20.93 38.52
N LYS A 323 -5.06 -21.54 38.47
CA LYS A 323 -5.67 -21.81 37.17
C LYS A 323 -7.01 -21.10 37.06
N SER A 324 -7.31 -20.67 35.83
CA SER A 324 -8.63 -20.13 35.52
C SER A 324 -9.68 -21.20 35.52
N PRO A 325 -10.96 -20.83 35.52
CA PRO A 325 -12.01 -21.84 35.34
C PRO A 325 -11.89 -22.65 34.06
N ALA A 326 -11.26 -22.08 33.03
CA ALA A 326 -11.02 -22.78 31.77
C ALA A 326 -9.80 -23.68 31.83
N GLY A 327 -9.02 -23.62 32.88
CA GLY A 327 -7.84 -24.46 33.05
C GLY A 327 -6.53 -23.83 32.62
N ALA A 328 -6.51 -22.55 32.32
CA ALA A 328 -5.28 -21.87 31.90
C ALA A 328 -4.51 -21.35 33.12
N TRP A 329 -3.19 -21.32 32.99
CA TRP A 329 -2.34 -20.78 34.02
C TRP A 329 -2.46 -19.27 34.14
N GLN A 330 -2.57 -18.77 35.33
CA GLN A 330 -2.54 -17.35 35.64
C GLN A 330 -2.08 -17.18 37.09
N TYR A 331 -2.00 -15.92 37.54
CA TYR A 331 -1.57 -15.62 38.90
C TYR A 331 -2.65 -14.88 39.66
N THR A 332 -2.70 -15.12 40.95
CA THR A 332 -3.59 -14.37 41.84
C THR A 332 -2.76 -13.83 43.00
N ALA A 333 -3.30 -12.82 43.69
CA ALA A 333 -2.59 -12.25 44.83
C ALA A 333 -2.45 -13.33 45.91
N LYS A 334 -1.26 -13.38 46.47
CA LYS A 334 -0.89 -14.45 47.40
C LYS A 334 -1.71 -14.38 48.70
N ASP A 335 -2.10 -15.51 49.19
CA ASP A 335 -2.75 -15.65 50.50
C ASP A 335 -4.08 -14.88 50.61
N GLY A 336 -4.79 -14.74 49.50
CA GLY A 336 -6.06 -14.06 49.49
C GLY A 336 -6.02 -12.56 49.64
N ALA A 337 -4.81 -11.98 49.52
CA ALA A 337 -4.69 -10.50 49.61
C ALA A 337 -5.55 -9.81 48.58
N GLY A 338 -6.16 -8.72 48.97
CA GLY A 338 -6.97 -7.94 48.06
C GLY A 338 -8.29 -8.56 47.63
N ALA A 339 -8.75 -9.56 48.36
CA ALA A 339 -10.00 -10.22 48.00
C ALA A 339 -11.13 -9.20 47.91
N GLY A 340 -11.90 -9.29 46.84
CA GLY A 340 -13.07 -8.44 46.64
C GLY A 340 -12.77 -7.05 46.10
N THR A 341 -11.50 -6.71 45.83
CA THR A 341 -11.16 -5.36 45.43
C THR A 341 -11.29 -5.10 43.91
N ILE A 342 -11.39 -6.17 43.13
CA ILE A 342 -11.51 -6.02 41.68
C ILE A 342 -12.96 -6.17 41.26
N PRO A 343 -13.57 -5.23 40.57
CA PRO A 343 -15.00 -5.32 40.29
C PRO A 343 -15.34 -6.41 39.30
N ASP A 344 -16.49 -7.06 39.56
CA ASP A 344 -17.03 -8.03 38.60
C ASP A 344 -17.63 -7.28 37.40
N PRO A 345 -17.48 -7.78 36.18
CA PRO A 345 -17.97 -7.06 34.99
C PRO A 345 -19.47 -6.95 34.91
N PHE A 346 -20.23 -7.81 35.63
CA PHE A 346 -21.69 -7.81 35.53
C PHE A 346 -22.37 -7.70 36.89
N GLY A 347 -21.69 -7.06 37.84
CA GLY A 347 -22.30 -6.74 39.12
C GLY A 347 -22.26 -7.84 40.14
N GLY A 348 -21.51 -8.91 39.87
CA GLY A 348 -21.35 -9.99 40.83
C GLY A 348 -20.40 -9.62 41.95
N PRO A 349 -20.05 -10.59 42.81
CA PRO A 349 -19.11 -10.34 43.91
C PRO A 349 -17.74 -9.90 43.35
N GLY A 350 -17.08 -9.05 44.09
CA GLY A 350 -15.73 -8.61 43.71
C GLY A 350 -14.76 -9.76 43.66
N ARG A 351 -13.70 -9.56 42.92
CA ARG A 351 -12.69 -10.58 42.66
C ARG A 351 -11.37 -10.21 43.31
N SER A 352 -10.48 -11.22 43.41
CA SER A 352 -9.11 -11.00 43.85
C SER A 352 -8.25 -10.47 42.72
N PRO A 353 -7.18 -9.73 43.03
CA PRO A 353 -6.27 -9.29 42.00
C PRO A 353 -5.66 -10.46 41.22
N THR A 354 -5.53 -10.30 39.90
CA THR A 354 -4.98 -11.34 39.02
C THR A 354 -3.99 -10.72 38.07
N MET A 355 -3.07 -11.56 37.59
CA MET A 355 -2.07 -11.14 36.58
C MET A 355 -1.72 -12.34 35.72
N LEU A 356 -1.18 -12.05 34.53
CA LEU A 356 -0.63 -13.08 33.66
C LEU A 356 0.83 -13.33 33.99
N ALA A 357 1.34 -14.49 33.59
CA ALA A 357 2.78 -14.74 33.68
C ALA A 357 3.55 -13.65 32.91
N THR A 358 3.02 -13.25 31.76
CA THR A 358 3.66 -12.22 30.95
C THR A 358 3.57 -10.82 31.58
N ASP A 359 2.60 -10.59 32.45
CA ASP A 359 2.58 -9.35 33.24
C ASP A 359 3.69 -9.37 34.29
N LEU A 360 3.87 -10.51 34.94
CA LEU A 360 4.93 -10.61 35.93
C LEU A 360 6.30 -10.45 35.33
N SER A 361 6.44 -10.74 34.03
CA SER A 361 7.68 -10.48 33.32
C SER A 361 8.11 -9.01 33.46
N LEU A 362 7.15 -8.11 33.49
CA LEU A 362 7.45 -6.68 33.62
C LEU A 362 8.06 -6.35 34.99
N ARG A 363 7.79 -7.18 36.00
CA ARG A 363 8.28 -6.95 37.34
C ARG A 363 9.60 -7.67 37.58
N VAL A 364 9.79 -8.85 36.94
CA VAL A 364 10.97 -9.68 37.30
C VAL A 364 12.12 -9.50 36.31
N ASP A 365 11.85 -9.14 35.04
CA ASP A 365 12.92 -8.90 34.08
C ASP A 365 13.63 -7.59 34.46
N PRO A 366 14.95 -7.59 34.62
CA PRO A 366 15.61 -6.38 35.14
C PRO A 366 15.40 -5.12 34.31
N ILE A 367 15.36 -5.26 32.99
CA ILE A 367 15.16 -4.07 32.13
C ILE A 367 13.73 -3.54 32.27
N TYR A 368 12.75 -4.43 32.18
CA TYR A 368 11.37 -4.00 32.30
C TYR A 368 11.06 -3.49 33.70
N GLU A 369 11.64 -4.13 34.71
CA GLU A 369 11.42 -3.71 36.09
C GLU A 369 11.90 -2.27 36.34
N ARG A 370 13.06 -1.92 35.77
CA ARG A 370 13.54 -0.55 35.91
C ARG A 370 12.58 0.44 35.29
N ILE A 371 12.06 0.11 34.10
CA ILE A 371 11.14 0.98 33.39
C ILE A 371 9.83 1.14 34.16
N THR A 372 9.24 0.02 34.57
CA THR A 372 7.91 0.06 35.18
C THR A 372 7.96 0.62 36.60
N ARG A 373 9.04 0.38 37.36
CA ARG A 373 9.14 1.01 38.67
C ARG A 373 9.23 2.51 38.57
N ARG A 374 9.93 3.02 37.55
CA ARG A 374 9.97 4.47 37.38
C ARG A 374 8.57 5.01 37.08
N TRP A 375 7.81 4.29 36.26
CA TRP A 375 6.45 4.77 35.92
C TRP A 375 5.50 4.68 37.11
N LEU A 376 5.78 3.77 38.04
CA LEU A 376 4.97 3.71 39.25
C LEU A 376 5.00 5.06 39.99
N GLU A 377 6.15 5.72 39.96
CA GLU A 377 6.32 7.00 40.59
C GLU A 377 6.10 8.19 39.64
N HIS A 378 6.12 7.94 38.34
CA HIS A 378 5.99 8.99 37.32
C HIS A 378 4.95 8.57 36.30
N PRO A 379 3.67 8.51 36.70
CA PRO A 379 2.65 8.03 35.75
C PRO A 379 2.49 8.93 34.53
N GLU A 380 2.88 10.19 34.61
CA GLU A 380 2.82 11.05 33.43
C GLU A 380 3.80 10.60 32.34
N GLU A 381 4.93 9.98 32.75
CA GLU A 381 5.86 9.46 31.76
C GLU A 381 5.26 8.23 31.04
N LEU A 382 4.58 7.39 31.81
CA LEU A 382 3.88 6.25 31.19
C LEU A 382 2.84 6.73 30.19
N ALA A 383 2.07 7.74 30.56
CA ALA A 383 1.05 8.24 29.66
C ALA A 383 1.66 8.75 28.35
N ASP A 384 2.77 9.49 28.45
CA ASP A 384 3.44 9.97 27.26
C ASP A 384 3.98 8.84 26.41
N GLU A 385 4.62 7.87 27.04
CA GLU A 385 5.20 6.75 26.28
C GLU A 385 4.12 5.87 25.67
N PHE A 386 3.04 5.60 26.40
CA PHE A 386 1.96 4.80 25.86
C PHE A 386 1.27 5.50 24.69
N ALA A 387 1.05 6.80 24.81
CA ALA A 387 0.43 7.55 23.71
C ALA A 387 1.26 7.42 22.44
N LYS A 388 2.57 7.57 22.56
CA LYS A 388 3.44 7.47 21.40
C LYS A 388 3.58 6.05 20.88
N ALA A 389 3.66 5.06 21.77
CA ALA A 389 3.78 3.67 21.36
C ALA A 389 2.51 3.17 20.68
N TRP A 390 1.36 3.57 21.20
CA TRP A 390 0.08 3.24 20.57
C TRP A 390 -0.03 3.86 19.19
N TYR A 391 0.35 5.13 19.07
CA TYR A 391 0.37 5.81 17.79
C TYR A 391 1.27 5.07 16.80
N LYS A 392 2.48 4.69 17.25
CA LYS A 392 3.39 3.95 16.40
C LYS A 392 2.78 2.62 15.97
N LEU A 393 2.20 1.89 16.91
CA LEU A 393 1.61 0.58 16.64
C LEU A 393 0.60 0.65 15.50
N ILE A 394 -0.32 1.60 15.56
CA ILE A 394 -1.41 1.64 14.59
C ILE A 394 -1.09 2.45 13.34
N HIS A 395 0.09 3.07 13.26
CA HIS A 395 0.48 3.82 12.07
C HIS A 395 1.74 3.28 11.40
N ARG A 396 2.32 2.21 11.95
CA ARG A 396 3.64 1.76 11.52
C ARG A 396 3.71 1.40 10.05
N ASP A 397 2.61 0.90 9.48
CA ASP A 397 2.59 0.46 8.10
C ASP A 397 1.92 1.46 7.15
N MET A 398 1.76 2.71 7.55
CA MET A 398 1.09 3.68 6.69
C MET A 398 2.03 4.42 5.73
N GLY A 399 3.32 4.35 5.97
CA GLY A 399 4.27 5.06 5.13
C GLY A 399 4.46 6.51 5.57
N PRO A 400 4.86 7.38 4.65
CA PRO A 400 5.16 8.77 5.02
C PRO A 400 3.96 9.50 5.61
N VAL A 401 4.26 10.47 6.48
CA VAL A 401 3.20 11.25 7.14
C VAL A 401 2.30 11.95 6.13
N ALA A 402 2.80 12.24 4.94
CA ALA A 402 1.97 12.85 3.91
C ALA A 402 0.76 11.98 3.54
N ARG A 403 0.80 10.70 3.83
CA ARG A 403 -0.33 9.81 3.58
C ARG A 403 -1.38 9.82 4.68
N TYR A 404 -1.09 10.43 5.83
CA TYR A 404 -2.03 10.50 6.93
C TYR A 404 -3.03 11.61 6.66
N LEU A 405 -4.30 11.32 6.89
CA LEU A 405 -5.38 12.25 6.56
C LEU A 405 -6.22 12.58 7.78
N GLY A 406 -6.87 13.73 7.74
CA GLY A 406 -7.84 14.09 8.74
C GLY A 406 -7.30 15.10 9.77
N PRO A 407 -8.19 15.59 10.62
CA PRO A 407 -7.83 16.67 11.54
C PRO A 407 -7.05 16.23 12.76
N LEU A 408 -6.93 14.93 13.01
CA LEU A 408 -6.27 14.44 14.23
C LEU A 408 -4.80 14.10 14.01
N VAL A 409 -4.27 14.33 12.81
CA VAL A 409 -2.86 14.02 12.53
C VAL A 409 -1.99 14.97 13.37
N PRO A 410 -1.06 14.42 14.16
CA PRO A 410 -0.18 15.27 14.95
C PRO A 410 0.72 16.13 14.08
N LYS A 411 1.02 17.33 14.58
CA LYS A 411 1.98 18.19 13.87
C LYS A 411 3.40 17.71 14.05
N GLN A 412 3.69 17.06 15.15
CA GLN A 412 5.02 16.51 15.41
C GLN A 412 5.23 15.24 14.60
N THR A 413 6.35 15.16 13.87
CA THR A 413 6.73 13.94 13.18
C THR A 413 7.80 13.22 13.99
N LEU A 414 7.62 11.92 14.17
CA LEU A 414 8.53 11.13 14.98
C LEU A 414 9.56 10.46 14.08
N LEU A 415 10.70 10.12 14.65
CA LEU A 415 11.82 9.64 13.85
C LEU A 415 11.50 8.35 13.09
N TRP A 416 10.70 7.45 13.70
CA TRP A 416 10.35 6.19 13.03
C TRP A 416 9.47 6.40 11.80
N GLN A 417 8.91 7.59 11.62
CA GLN A 417 8.09 7.90 10.46
C GLN A 417 8.93 8.27 9.24
N ASP A 418 10.25 8.17 9.34
CA ASP A 418 11.16 8.46 8.25
C ASP A 418 10.93 9.86 7.68
N PRO A 419 11.03 10.90 8.52
CA PRO A 419 10.66 12.24 8.09
C PRO A 419 11.55 12.77 6.97
N VAL A 420 10.96 13.58 6.11
CA VAL A 420 11.69 14.32 5.10
C VAL A 420 11.26 15.78 5.19
N PRO A 421 12.13 16.71 4.79
CA PRO A 421 11.72 18.12 4.82
C PRO A 421 10.59 18.38 3.83
N ALA A 422 9.74 19.33 4.17
CA ALA A 422 8.73 19.79 3.22
C ALA A 422 9.41 20.55 2.07
N VAL A 423 8.75 20.56 0.91
CA VAL A 423 9.25 21.36 -0.20
C VAL A 423 9.11 22.84 0.16
N SER A 424 10.24 23.56 0.14
CA SER A 424 10.25 24.98 0.53
C SER A 424 10.65 25.89 -0.60
N HIS A 425 10.69 25.36 -1.82
CA HIS A 425 11.19 26.08 -3.00
C HIS A 425 10.27 25.77 -4.17
N ASP A 426 10.45 26.54 -5.24
CA ASP A 426 9.73 26.26 -6.47
C ASP A 426 10.34 25.04 -7.14
N LEU A 427 9.51 24.21 -7.69
CA LEU A 427 9.96 22.99 -8.35
C LEU A 427 10.45 23.30 -9.75
N VAL A 428 11.35 22.43 -10.23
CA VAL A 428 11.87 22.58 -11.59
C VAL A 428 10.74 22.32 -12.61
N GLY A 429 10.73 23.12 -13.66
CA GLY A 429 9.84 22.93 -14.79
C GLY A 429 10.57 22.28 -15.96
N GLU A 430 9.92 22.26 -17.10
CA GLU A 430 10.45 21.54 -18.26
C GLU A 430 11.81 22.06 -18.70
N ALA A 431 12.00 23.38 -18.69
CA ALA A 431 13.28 23.94 -19.13
C ALA A 431 14.39 23.56 -18.17
N GLU A 432 14.12 23.60 -16.87
CA GLU A 432 15.12 23.23 -15.88
C GLU A 432 15.44 21.74 -15.94
N ILE A 433 14.42 20.91 -16.15
CA ILE A 433 14.62 19.48 -16.30
C ILE A 433 15.52 19.19 -17.48
N ALA A 434 15.27 19.84 -18.62
CA ALA A 434 16.10 19.65 -19.80
C ALA A 434 17.55 20.08 -19.53
N SER A 435 17.73 21.21 -18.84
CA SER A 435 19.06 21.69 -18.49
C SER A 435 19.78 20.70 -17.58
N LEU A 436 19.07 20.19 -16.58
CA LEU A 436 19.67 19.24 -15.64
C LEU A 436 20.04 17.94 -16.34
N LYS A 437 19.17 17.43 -17.23
CA LYS A 437 19.53 16.25 -17.99
C LYS A 437 20.78 16.46 -18.82
N SER A 438 20.90 17.64 -19.43
CA SER A 438 22.08 17.99 -20.21
C SER A 438 23.33 18.00 -19.36
N GLN A 439 23.25 18.59 -18.16
CA GLN A 439 24.38 18.60 -17.24
C GLN A 439 24.75 17.20 -16.79
N ILE A 440 23.76 16.36 -16.55
CA ILE A 440 24.02 14.96 -16.15
C ILE A 440 24.72 14.23 -17.28
N ARG A 441 24.25 14.41 -18.52
CA ARG A 441 24.90 13.77 -19.67
C ARG A 441 26.33 14.25 -19.87
N ALA A 442 26.58 15.50 -19.55
CA ALA A 442 27.91 16.07 -19.73
C ALA A 442 28.85 15.74 -18.58
N SER A 443 28.36 15.13 -17.53
CA SER A 443 29.15 14.87 -16.31
C SER A 443 30.19 13.77 -16.46
N GLY A 444 30.08 12.96 -17.49
CA GLY A 444 30.96 11.81 -17.66
C GLY A 444 30.47 10.55 -16.96
N LEU A 445 29.37 10.61 -16.22
CA LEU A 445 28.82 9.41 -15.64
C LEU A 445 28.20 8.52 -16.71
N THR A 446 28.42 7.23 -16.58
CA THR A 446 27.95 6.27 -17.57
C THR A 446 26.50 5.90 -17.32
N VAL A 447 25.86 5.31 -18.33
CA VAL A 447 24.51 4.78 -18.19
C VAL A 447 24.45 3.80 -17.01
N SER A 448 25.41 2.89 -16.96
CA SER A 448 25.46 1.91 -15.88
C SER A 448 25.51 2.57 -14.51
N GLN A 449 26.37 3.58 -14.34
CA GLN A 449 26.50 4.27 -13.06
C GLN A 449 25.20 4.96 -12.65
N LEU A 450 24.57 5.65 -13.59
CA LEU A 450 23.36 6.41 -13.28
C LEU A 450 22.17 5.50 -13.01
N VAL A 451 22.00 4.44 -13.82
CA VAL A 451 20.89 3.51 -13.63
C VAL A 451 21.07 2.74 -12.33
N SER A 452 22.30 2.28 -12.05
CA SER A 452 22.55 1.53 -10.81
C SER A 452 22.24 2.37 -9.58
N THR A 453 22.63 3.64 -9.59
CA THR A 453 22.37 4.51 -8.45
C THR A 453 20.87 4.80 -8.30
N ALA A 454 20.18 5.07 -9.40
CA ALA A 454 18.74 5.32 -9.33
C ALA A 454 17.99 4.09 -8.84
N TRP A 455 18.35 2.91 -9.34
CA TRP A 455 17.73 1.69 -8.87
C TRP A 455 18.02 1.47 -7.39
N ALA A 456 19.27 1.67 -6.97
CA ALA A 456 19.62 1.49 -5.56
C ALA A 456 18.80 2.40 -4.66
N ALA A 457 18.59 3.64 -5.09
CA ALA A 457 17.80 4.59 -4.30
C ALA A 457 16.34 4.17 -4.22
N ALA A 458 15.76 3.79 -5.35
CA ALA A 458 14.32 3.51 -5.41
C ALA A 458 13.95 2.14 -4.85
N SER A 459 14.83 1.16 -5.01
CA SER A 459 14.46 -0.23 -4.73
C SER A 459 14.48 -0.59 -3.25
N SER A 460 14.84 0.35 -2.39
CA SER A 460 14.67 0.13 -0.94
C SER A 460 13.20 0.18 -0.53
N PHE A 461 12.32 0.65 -1.40
CA PHE A 461 10.91 0.77 -1.09
C PHE A 461 10.28 -0.59 -0.83
N ARG A 462 9.37 -0.62 0.17
CA ARG A 462 8.55 -1.78 0.46
C ARG A 462 7.09 -1.35 0.39
N GLY A 463 6.33 -1.97 -0.49
CA GLY A 463 4.90 -1.68 -0.58
C GLY A 463 4.11 -2.13 0.61
N SER A 464 4.67 -3.04 1.40
CA SER A 464 4.00 -3.57 2.58
C SER A 464 3.81 -2.51 3.67
N ASP A 465 4.86 -1.73 3.97
CA ASP A 465 4.75 -0.66 4.96
C ASP A 465 5.11 0.69 4.38
N LYS A 466 5.40 0.74 3.10
CA LYS A 466 5.64 1.97 2.34
C LYS A 466 6.82 2.77 2.86
N ARG A 467 7.81 2.06 3.38
CA ARG A 467 9.08 2.65 3.77
C ARG A 467 10.07 2.59 2.61
N GLY A 468 11.09 3.39 2.67
CA GLY A 468 12.13 3.39 1.66
C GLY A 468 11.76 4.18 0.44
N GLY A 469 12.45 3.88 -0.67
CA GLY A 469 12.26 4.61 -1.91
C GLY A 469 13.23 5.76 -2.06
N ALA A 470 13.11 6.45 -3.19
CA ALA A 470 14.07 7.50 -3.55
C ALA A 470 13.89 8.79 -2.76
N ASN A 471 12.68 9.05 -2.27
CA ASN A 471 12.43 10.30 -1.54
C ASN A 471 13.29 10.35 -0.29
N GLY A 472 13.84 11.50 0.00
CA GLY A 472 14.75 11.70 1.12
C GLY A 472 16.22 11.62 0.72
N GLY A 473 16.51 11.10 -0.47
CA GLY A 473 17.88 11.00 -0.92
C GLY A 473 18.77 10.20 0.02
N ARG A 474 18.20 9.22 0.71
CA ARG A 474 18.91 8.51 1.76
C ARG A 474 20.00 7.57 1.22
N ILE A 475 20.04 7.38 -0.10
CA ILE A 475 21.15 6.62 -0.70
C ILE A 475 22.51 7.23 -0.33
N ARG A 476 22.55 8.54 -0.04
CA ARG A 476 23.79 9.20 0.34
C ARG A 476 24.08 9.13 1.84
N LEU A 477 23.13 8.61 2.63
CA LEU A 477 23.22 8.62 4.09
C LEU A 477 23.45 7.21 4.64
N GLN A 478 23.95 7.15 5.90
CA GLN A 478 23.99 5.88 6.60
C GLN A 478 22.56 5.51 7.01
N PRO A 479 22.21 4.23 6.98
CA PRO A 479 23.06 3.08 6.65
C PRO A 479 23.10 2.75 5.17
N GLN A 480 22.25 3.36 4.35
CA GLN A 480 22.01 2.92 2.99
C GLN A 480 23.27 3.06 2.13
N VAL A 481 24.03 4.13 2.32
CA VAL A 481 25.23 4.34 1.51
C VAL A 481 26.22 3.23 1.73
N GLY A 482 26.20 2.58 2.89
CA GLY A 482 27.13 1.52 3.22
C GLY A 482 26.66 0.11 2.94
N TRP A 483 25.46 -0.07 2.43
CA TRP A 483 24.96 -1.42 2.14
C TRP A 483 25.79 -2.08 1.06
N GLU A 484 26.12 -3.36 1.27
CA GLU A 484 26.99 -4.07 0.32
C GLU A 484 26.39 -4.10 -1.08
N VAL A 485 25.08 -4.27 -1.19
CA VAL A 485 24.46 -4.36 -2.50
C VAL A 485 24.66 -3.09 -3.33
N ASN A 486 24.83 -1.97 -2.67
CA ASN A 486 25.05 -0.70 -3.36
C ASN A 486 26.52 -0.46 -3.72
N ASP A 487 27.40 -1.39 -3.33
CA ASP A 487 28.81 -1.37 -3.71
C ASP A 487 29.44 -0.03 -3.37
N PRO A 488 29.48 0.33 -2.07
CA PRO A 488 29.97 1.67 -1.70
C PRO A 488 31.43 1.92 -2.05
N ASP A 489 32.25 0.87 -2.15
CA ASP A 489 33.65 1.00 -2.51
C ASP A 489 33.86 1.02 -4.02
N GLY A 490 32.77 0.86 -4.78
CA GLY A 490 32.82 0.99 -6.24
C GLY A 490 32.47 2.40 -6.67
N ASP A 491 31.47 2.52 -7.56
CA ASP A 491 31.16 3.80 -8.17
C ASP A 491 30.17 4.65 -7.39
N LEU A 492 29.52 4.12 -6.37
CA LEU A 492 28.39 4.81 -5.76
C LEU A 492 28.79 6.19 -5.25
N ARG A 493 29.89 6.27 -4.50
CA ARG A 493 30.27 7.56 -3.91
C ARG A 493 30.67 8.58 -4.97
N LYS A 494 31.23 8.13 -6.08
CA LYS A 494 31.55 9.02 -7.19
C LYS A 494 30.28 9.60 -7.79
N VAL A 495 29.28 8.75 -8.01
CA VAL A 495 28.00 9.24 -8.56
C VAL A 495 27.36 10.24 -7.62
N ILE A 496 27.37 9.92 -6.31
CA ILE A 496 26.77 10.81 -5.32
C ILE A 496 27.45 12.18 -5.38
N ARG A 497 28.81 12.19 -5.36
CA ARG A 497 29.53 13.46 -5.38
C ARG A 497 29.23 14.25 -6.64
N THR A 498 29.22 13.58 -7.78
CA THR A 498 28.96 14.27 -9.04
C THR A 498 27.57 14.89 -9.07
N LEU A 499 26.55 14.14 -8.60
CA LEU A 499 25.20 14.69 -8.56
C LEU A 499 25.08 15.81 -7.56
N GLU A 500 25.78 15.73 -6.44
CA GLU A 500 25.77 16.82 -5.46
C GLU A 500 26.42 18.08 -6.05
N GLU A 501 27.46 17.94 -6.86
CA GLU A 501 28.07 19.07 -7.52
C GLU A 501 27.09 19.71 -8.52
N ILE A 502 26.37 18.89 -9.26
CA ILE A 502 25.35 19.41 -10.18
C ILE A 502 24.26 20.14 -9.40
N GLN A 503 23.83 19.55 -8.27
CA GLN A 503 22.82 20.17 -7.44
C GLN A 503 23.26 21.56 -6.97
N GLU A 504 24.48 21.66 -6.44
CA GLU A 504 24.97 22.93 -5.93
C GLU A 504 25.09 23.96 -7.04
N SER A 505 25.65 23.56 -8.16
CA SER A 505 25.80 24.47 -9.28
C SER A 505 24.46 24.97 -9.79
N PHE A 506 23.49 24.06 -9.96
CA PHE A 506 22.18 24.45 -10.44
C PHE A 506 21.45 25.36 -9.44
N ASN A 507 21.47 24.97 -8.16
CA ASN A 507 20.73 25.72 -7.16
C ASN A 507 21.32 27.11 -6.93
N SER A 508 22.62 27.27 -7.15
CA SER A 508 23.24 28.58 -7.03
C SER A 508 22.94 29.49 -8.22
N ALA A 509 22.73 28.89 -9.37
CA ALA A 509 22.59 29.66 -10.61
C ALA A 509 21.14 29.88 -11.01
N ALA A 510 20.20 29.03 -10.54
CA ALA A 510 18.83 29.11 -10.98
C ALA A 510 18.18 30.42 -10.55
N PRO A 511 17.35 31.01 -11.42
CA PRO A 511 16.68 32.26 -11.05
C PRO A 511 15.60 32.01 -10.01
N GLY A 512 15.36 33.02 -9.19
CA GLY A 512 14.30 32.97 -8.20
C GLY A 512 14.55 31.89 -7.17
N ASN A 513 13.48 31.23 -6.77
CA ASN A 513 13.53 30.23 -5.71
C ASN A 513 13.49 28.80 -6.26
N ILE A 514 13.83 28.61 -7.53
CA ILE A 514 13.80 27.27 -8.14
C ILE A 514 15.02 26.51 -7.66
N LYS A 515 14.77 25.32 -7.11
CA LYS A 515 15.82 24.44 -6.60
C LYS A 515 15.52 23.00 -6.99
N VAL A 516 16.56 22.18 -6.99
CA VAL A 516 16.41 20.73 -7.20
C VAL A 516 17.04 20.01 -6.04
N SER A 517 16.36 18.97 -5.58
CA SER A 517 16.90 18.13 -4.50
C SER A 517 17.88 17.10 -5.07
N PHE A 518 18.74 16.59 -4.19
CA PHE A 518 19.57 15.46 -4.57
C PHE A 518 18.70 14.24 -4.92
N ALA A 519 17.63 14.01 -4.17
CA ALA A 519 16.74 12.88 -4.43
C ALA A 519 16.17 12.96 -5.84
N ASP A 520 15.71 14.16 -6.24
CA ASP A 520 15.22 14.33 -7.60
C ASP A 520 16.33 14.11 -8.63
N LEU A 521 17.55 14.56 -8.33
CA LEU A 521 18.63 14.37 -9.29
C LEU A 521 18.99 12.90 -9.50
N VAL A 522 18.94 12.10 -8.43
CA VAL A 522 19.19 10.66 -8.59
C VAL A 522 18.18 10.06 -9.57
N VAL A 523 16.92 10.39 -9.38
CA VAL A 523 15.86 9.87 -10.25
C VAL A 523 16.05 10.40 -11.66
N LEU A 524 16.31 11.69 -11.78
CA LEU A 524 16.49 12.31 -13.10
C LEU A 524 17.71 11.74 -13.82
N GLY A 525 18.76 11.41 -13.06
CA GLY A 525 19.92 10.76 -13.65
C GLY A 525 19.59 9.42 -14.27
N GLY A 526 18.74 8.64 -13.59
CA GLY A 526 18.26 7.41 -14.18
C GLY A 526 17.46 7.64 -15.45
N CYS A 527 16.59 8.66 -15.42
CA CYS A 527 15.80 9.01 -16.60
C CYS A 527 16.70 9.38 -17.79
N ALA A 528 17.68 10.25 -17.53
CA ALA A 528 18.57 10.67 -18.59
C ALA A 528 19.38 9.50 -19.15
N ALA A 529 19.82 8.63 -18.28
CA ALA A 529 20.60 7.45 -18.70
C ALA A 529 19.77 6.52 -19.57
N ILE A 530 18.52 6.28 -19.15
CA ILE A 530 17.64 5.39 -19.92
C ILE A 530 17.32 6.00 -21.26
N GLU A 531 17.10 7.32 -21.32
CA GLU A 531 16.88 7.99 -22.60
C GLU A 531 18.09 7.82 -23.51
N LYS A 532 19.31 7.97 -22.97
CA LYS A 532 20.51 7.77 -23.75
C LYS A 532 20.62 6.34 -24.26
N ALA A 533 20.34 5.37 -23.37
CA ALA A 533 20.41 3.97 -23.76
C ALA A 533 19.36 3.62 -24.80
N ALA A 534 18.15 4.20 -24.68
CA ALA A 534 17.11 3.97 -25.68
C ALA A 534 17.50 4.55 -27.02
N LYS A 535 18.11 5.73 -27.01
CA LYS A 535 18.56 6.35 -28.25
C LYS A 535 19.64 5.49 -28.92
N ALA A 536 20.54 4.94 -28.11
CA ALA A 536 21.56 4.03 -28.65
C ALA A 536 20.95 2.81 -29.30
N ALA A 537 19.77 2.42 -28.86
CA ALA A 537 19.04 1.27 -29.45
C ALA A 537 18.07 1.69 -30.54
N GLY A 538 18.08 2.97 -30.95
CA GLY A 538 17.25 3.43 -32.03
C GLY A 538 15.89 4.00 -31.63
N HIS A 539 15.69 4.32 -30.35
CA HIS A 539 14.40 4.80 -29.87
C HIS A 539 14.56 6.18 -29.26
N ASN A 540 13.80 7.12 -29.74
CA ASN A 540 13.83 8.48 -29.21
C ASN A 540 12.65 8.66 -28.26
N ILE A 541 12.93 8.55 -26.97
CA ILE A 541 11.88 8.55 -25.95
C ILE A 541 12.20 9.54 -24.84
N THR A 542 11.18 9.88 -24.07
CA THR A 542 11.32 10.65 -22.84
C THR A 542 10.85 9.76 -21.68
N VAL A 543 11.70 9.61 -20.67
CA VAL A 543 11.33 8.85 -19.47
C VAL A 543 10.62 9.78 -18.51
N PRO A 544 9.43 9.46 -18.08
CA PRO A 544 8.66 10.36 -17.20
C PRO A 544 9.39 10.68 -15.91
N PHE A 545 9.30 11.93 -15.49
CA PHE A 545 9.92 12.42 -14.28
C PHE A 545 9.02 13.45 -13.62
N THR A 546 8.80 13.28 -12.31
CA THR A 546 8.03 14.22 -11.51
C THR A 546 8.93 14.75 -10.40
N PRO A 547 9.14 16.08 -10.32
CA PRO A 547 9.92 16.64 -9.21
C PRO A 547 9.11 16.67 -7.92
N GLY A 548 9.78 16.92 -6.80
CA GLY A 548 9.11 17.12 -5.54
C GLY A 548 9.69 16.35 -4.38
N ARG A 549 10.68 15.50 -4.64
CA ARG A 549 11.37 14.82 -3.54
C ARG A 549 12.25 15.82 -2.82
N THR A 550 12.48 15.58 -1.53
CA THR A 550 13.34 16.43 -0.73
C THR A 550 14.43 15.58 -0.09
N ASP A 551 15.43 16.25 0.46
CA ASP A 551 16.60 15.57 0.98
C ASP A 551 16.54 15.51 2.51
N ALA A 552 16.48 14.29 3.03
CA ALA A 552 16.52 14.08 4.46
C ALA A 552 17.93 14.29 4.97
N SER A 553 18.03 14.68 6.24
CA SER A 553 19.31 14.75 6.91
C SER A 553 19.64 13.42 7.57
N GLN A 554 20.90 13.27 7.99
CA GLN A 554 21.27 12.07 8.74
C GLN A 554 20.47 12.00 10.05
N GLU A 555 20.20 13.14 10.67
CA GLU A 555 19.44 13.18 11.92
C GLU A 555 17.99 12.78 11.72
N GLN A 556 17.45 12.95 10.53
CA GLN A 556 16.09 12.52 10.20
C GLN A 556 16.03 11.05 9.82
N THR A 557 17.14 10.35 9.83
CA THR A 557 17.20 8.97 9.39
C THR A 557 17.42 8.07 10.61
N ASP A 558 16.45 7.21 10.87
CA ASP A 558 16.54 6.25 11.98
C ASP A 558 17.43 5.10 11.52
N VAL A 559 18.74 5.25 11.77
CA VAL A 559 19.74 4.33 11.23
C VAL A 559 19.43 2.89 11.60
N GLU A 560 19.07 2.67 12.87
CA GLU A 560 18.86 1.32 13.35
C GLU A 560 17.65 0.68 12.66
N SER A 561 16.54 1.40 12.59
CA SER A 561 15.35 0.81 11.96
C SER A 561 15.46 0.80 10.44
N PHE A 562 16.21 1.72 9.86
CA PHE A 562 16.38 1.75 8.41
C PHE A 562 17.22 0.59 7.92
N ALA A 563 18.04 0.01 8.78
CA ALA A 563 18.89 -1.12 8.41
C ALA A 563 18.06 -2.34 7.98
N VAL A 564 16.81 -2.48 8.44
CA VAL A 564 16.00 -3.61 8.01
C VAL A 564 15.63 -3.54 6.53
N LEU A 565 15.79 -2.38 5.92
CA LEU A 565 15.50 -2.24 4.49
C LEU A 565 16.63 -2.76 3.61
N GLU A 566 17.76 -3.12 4.20
CA GLU A 566 18.88 -3.62 3.41
C GLU A 566 18.50 -4.90 2.68
N PRO A 567 18.65 -4.95 1.36
CA PRO A 567 18.30 -6.16 0.63
C PRO A 567 19.19 -7.34 1.00
N LYS A 568 18.59 -8.46 1.33
CA LYS A 568 19.31 -9.71 1.47
C LYS A 568 19.64 -10.29 0.11
N ALA A 569 18.83 -9.96 -0.88
CA ALA A 569 19.05 -10.33 -2.27
C ALA A 569 18.37 -9.29 -3.13
N ASP A 570 18.89 -9.10 -4.32
CA ASP A 570 18.24 -8.24 -5.30
C ASP A 570 18.50 -8.84 -6.67
N GLY A 571 17.55 -9.65 -7.12
CA GLY A 571 17.68 -10.31 -8.41
C GLY A 571 17.72 -9.33 -9.57
N PHE A 572 17.19 -8.14 -9.39
CA PHE A 572 17.25 -7.13 -10.45
C PHE A 572 18.69 -6.65 -10.69
N ARG A 573 19.55 -6.77 -9.69
CA ARG A 573 20.97 -6.46 -9.82
C ARG A 573 21.85 -7.72 -9.77
N ASN A 574 21.25 -8.88 -9.86
CA ASN A 574 21.93 -10.16 -9.75
C ASN A 574 22.76 -10.29 -8.48
N TYR A 575 22.22 -9.77 -7.38
CA TYR A 575 22.88 -9.79 -6.09
C TYR A 575 22.21 -10.82 -5.21
N LEU A 576 23.04 -11.66 -4.58
CA LEU A 576 22.55 -12.60 -3.57
C LEU A 576 23.51 -12.51 -2.39
N GLY A 577 23.01 -11.91 -1.30
CA GLY A 577 23.80 -11.80 -0.09
C GLY A 577 23.96 -13.14 0.60
N LYS A 578 24.87 -13.17 1.55
CA LYS A 578 25.17 -14.41 2.27
C LYS A 578 24.02 -14.79 3.20
N GLY A 579 23.85 -16.07 3.39
CA GLY A 579 22.90 -16.57 4.36
C GLY A 579 21.45 -16.56 3.94
N ASN A 580 21.18 -16.45 2.66
CA ASN A 580 19.79 -16.47 2.20
C ASN A 580 19.23 -17.89 2.34
N PRO A 581 18.07 -18.04 2.97
CA PRO A 581 17.52 -19.38 3.17
C PRO A 581 16.79 -19.94 1.96
N LEU A 582 16.46 -19.08 0.99
CA LEU A 582 15.69 -19.48 -0.18
C LEU A 582 16.53 -19.33 -1.43
N PRO A 583 16.21 -20.09 -2.49
CA PRO A 583 16.89 -19.88 -3.77
C PRO A 583 16.68 -18.47 -4.30
N ALA A 584 17.61 -18.04 -5.15
CA ALA A 584 17.63 -16.66 -5.62
C ALA A 584 16.34 -16.27 -6.35
N GLU A 585 15.73 -17.20 -7.09
CA GLU A 585 14.52 -16.86 -7.83
C GLU A 585 13.32 -16.65 -6.91
N TYR A 586 13.30 -17.30 -5.75
CA TYR A 586 12.25 -17.02 -4.76
C TYR A 586 12.46 -15.65 -4.15
N MET A 587 13.72 -15.29 -3.90
CA MET A 587 14.03 -13.96 -3.35
C MET A 587 13.69 -12.87 -4.36
N LEU A 588 13.84 -13.16 -5.66
CA LEU A 588 13.42 -12.21 -6.68
C LEU A 588 11.93 -11.93 -6.61
N LEU A 589 11.14 -12.99 -6.47
CA LEU A 589 9.68 -12.82 -6.34
C LEU A 589 9.32 -12.01 -5.12
N ASP A 590 9.97 -12.27 -4.01
CA ASP A 590 9.70 -11.53 -2.79
C ASP A 590 10.00 -10.04 -2.99
N LYS A 591 11.12 -9.74 -3.64
CA LYS A 591 11.45 -8.34 -3.89
C LYS A 591 10.47 -7.70 -4.86
N ALA A 592 10.09 -8.40 -5.90
CA ALA A 592 9.12 -7.85 -6.85
C ALA A 592 7.78 -7.56 -6.16
N ASN A 593 7.35 -8.45 -5.26
CA ASN A 593 6.13 -8.22 -4.50
C ASN A 593 6.26 -6.98 -3.61
N LEU A 594 7.39 -6.84 -2.92
CA LEU A 594 7.59 -5.66 -2.07
C LEU A 594 7.65 -4.38 -2.90
N LEU A 595 8.15 -4.45 -4.12
CA LEU A 595 8.17 -3.29 -5.01
C LEU A 595 6.84 -3.08 -5.74
N THR A 596 5.87 -3.92 -5.46
CA THR A 596 4.52 -3.85 -6.04
C THR A 596 4.50 -4.05 -7.55
N LEU A 597 5.40 -4.89 -8.04
CA LEU A 597 5.52 -5.15 -9.46
C LEU A 597 4.66 -6.34 -9.87
N SER A 598 4.08 -6.26 -11.05
CA SER A 598 3.47 -7.42 -11.69
C SER A 598 4.55 -8.31 -12.31
N ALA A 599 4.15 -9.50 -12.73
CA ALA A 599 5.12 -10.39 -13.37
C ALA A 599 5.67 -9.80 -14.67
N PRO A 600 4.85 -9.19 -15.55
CA PRO A 600 5.46 -8.53 -16.73
C PRO A 600 6.41 -7.41 -16.37
N GLU A 601 6.07 -6.59 -15.34
CA GLU A 601 6.98 -5.52 -14.92
C GLU A 601 8.29 -6.08 -14.39
N MET A 602 8.22 -7.13 -13.58
CA MET A 602 9.43 -7.78 -13.09
C MET A 602 10.28 -8.25 -14.26
N THR A 603 9.64 -8.85 -15.25
CA THR A 603 10.34 -9.42 -16.39
C THR A 603 11.09 -8.35 -17.19
N VAL A 604 10.41 -7.24 -17.53
CA VAL A 604 11.08 -6.22 -18.32
C VAL A 604 12.16 -5.52 -17.52
N LEU A 605 11.97 -5.37 -16.20
CA LEU A 605 12.99 -4.72 -15.40
C LEU A 605 14.23 -5.60 -15.27
N VAL A 606 14.08 -6.91 -15.09
CA VAL A 606 15.26 -7.76 -15.03
C VAL A 606 16.00 -7.69 -16.35
N GLY A 607 15.30 -7.90 -17.47
CA GLY A 607 15.98 -7.89 -18.77
C GLY A 607 16.61 -6.58 -19.12
N GLY A 608 15.93 -5.48 -18.82
CA GLY A 608 16.45 -4.17 -19.11
C GLY A 608 17.65 -3.79 -18.25
N LEU A 609 17.57 -4.09 -16.96
CA LEU A 609 18.70 -3.77 -16.08
C LEU A 609 19.94 -4.57 -16.46
N ARG A 610 19.76 -5.79 -16.96
CA ARG A 610 20.90 -6.56 -17.45
C ARG A 610 21.62 -5.85 -18.58
N VAL A 611 20.86 -5.41 -19.59
CA VAL A 611 21.51 -4.77 -20.75
C VAL A 611 22.01 -3.36 -20.42
N LEU A 612 21.47 -2.73 -19.39
CA LEU A 612 21.91 -1.41 -18.97
C LEU A 612 23.15 -1.46 -18.07
N GLY A 613 23.59 -2.65 -17.68
CA GLY A 613 24.81 -2.77 -16.87
C GLY A 613 24.60 -2.50 -15.39
N ALA A 614 23.43 -2.81 -14.87
CA ALA A 614 23.09 -2.49 -13.48
C ALA A 614 23.42 -3.61 -12.49
N ASN A 615 24.07 -4.68 -12.93
CA ASN A 615 24.41 -5.76 -12.04
C ASN A 615 25.34 -5.30 -10.92
N TYR A 616 25.18 -5.91 -9.75
CA TYR A 616 26.07 -5.73 -8.62
C TYR A 616 27.52 -5.94 -9.09
N LYS A 617 28.37 -4.96 -8.80
CA LYS A 617 29.78 -4.98 -9.21
C LYS A 617 29.97 -5.22 -10.70
N ARG A 618 28.96 -4.90 -11.47
CA ARG A 618 28.99 -5.08 -12.92
C ARG A 618 29.36 -6.50 -13.36
N LEU A 619 28.92 -7.48 -12.58
CA LEU A 619 29.14 -8.87 -12.92
C LEU A 619 28.51 -9.18 -14.27
N PRO A 620 29.12 -10.09 -15.04
CA PRO A 620 28.59 -10.36 -16.38
C PRO A 620 27.40 -11.33 -16.41
N LEU A 621 26.95 -11.80 -15.26
CA LEU A 621 25.88 -12.78 -15.20
C LEU A 621 24.58 -12.20 -15.78
N GLY A 622 24.03 -12.87 -16.76
CA GLY A 622 22.77 -12.45 -17.37
C GLY A 622 22.88 -11.31 -18.35
N VAL A 623 24.08 -10.80 -18.58
CA VAL A 623 24.27 -9.72 -19.54
C VAL A 623 24.36 -10.36 -20.93
N PHE A 624 23.19 -10.67 -21.50
CA PHE A 624 23.11 -11.42 -22.75
C PHE A 624 23.06 -10.46 -23.92
N THR A 625 24.04 -9.57 -23.98
CA THR A 625 24.10 -8.60 -25.05
C THR A 625 25.54 -8.24 -25.33
N GLU A 626 25.82 -7.90 -26.59
CA GLU A 626 27.10 -7.34 -26.97
C GLU A 626 27.04 -5.82 -27.10
N ALA A 627 25.88 -5.21 -26.77
CA ALA A 627 25.68 -3.78 -26.84
C ALA A 627 25.25 -3.25 -25.46
N SER A 628 26.13 -3.45 -24.47
CA SER A 628 25.83 -3.01 -23.12
C SER A 628 25.56 -1.50 -23.11
N GLU A 629 24.66 -1.09 -22.21
CA GLU A 629 24.24 0.30 -22.09
C GLU A 629 23.37 0.79 -23.26
N SER A 630 22.84 -0.17 -24.02
CA SER A 630 21.78 0.11 -25.02
C SER A 630 20.52 -0.62 -24.58
N LEU A 631 19.39 0.07 -24.66
CA LEU A 631 18.13 -0.50 -24.16
C LEU A 631 17.49 -1.37 -25.23
N THR A 632 18.00 -2.59 -25.34
CA THR A 632 17.51 -3.55 -26.31
C THR A 632 16.81 -4.67 -25.58
N ASN A 633 16.06 -5.48 -26.35
CA ASN A 633 15.46 -6.69 -25.82
C ASN A 633 16.40 -7.90 -25.92
N ASP A 634 17.70 -7.65 -25.99
CA ASP A 634 18.67 -8.72 -26.19
C ASP A 634 18.64 -9.77 -25.11
N PHE A 635 18.35 -9.40 -23.85
CA PHE A 635 18.30 -10.38 -22.79
C PHE A 635 17.31 -11.49 -23.15
N PHE A 636 16.15 -11.12 -23.65
CA PHE A 636 15.11 -12.09 -23.96
C PHE A 636 15.46 -12.88 -25.20
N VAL A 637 15.93 -12.18 -26.22
CA VAL A 637 16.30 -12.84 -27.47
C VAL A 637 17.38 -13.89 -27.23
N ASN A 638 18.40 -13.54 -26.48
CA ASN A 638 19.54 -14.43 -26.30
C ASN A 638 19.29 -15.49 -25.24
N LEU A 639 18.46 -15.21 -24.24
CA LEU A 639 18.06 -16.26 -23.31
C LEU A 639 17.35 -17.39 -24.05
N LEU A 640 16.54 -17.06 -25.06
CA LEU A 640 15.75 -18.04 -25.79
C LEU A 640 16.49 -18.62 -26.99
N ASP A 641 17.72 -18.22 -27.23
CA ASP A 641 18.50 -18.70 -28.40
C ASP A 641 18.67 -20.19 -28.31
N MET A 642 18.10 -20.89 -29.30
CA MET A 642 18.16 -22.37 -29.34
C MET A 642 19.52 -22.88 -29.68
N GLY A 643 20.45 -22.02 -30.13
CA GLY A 643 21.83 -22.43 -30.38
C GLY A 643 22.69 -22.48 -29.12
N ILE A 644 22.14 -22.09 -27.98
CA ILE A 644 22.85 -22.06 -26.69
C ILE A 644 22.37 -23.22 -25.83
N THR A 645 23.31 -23.96 -25.28
CA THR A 645 23.04 -25.04 -24.33
C THR A 645 23.56 -24.63 -22.97
N TRP A 646 22.69 -24.70 -21.96
CA TRP A 646 23.05 -24.27 -20.63
C TRP A 646 23.45 -25.44 -19.74
N GLU A 647 24.46 -25.23 -18.90
CA GLU A 647 24.87 -26.23 -17.92
C GLU A 647 25.40 -25.51 -16.67
N PRO A 648 25.34 -26.17 -15.51
CA PRO A 648 25.90 -25.56 -14.31
C PRO A 648 27.39 -25.26 -14.47
N SER A 649 27.82 -24.14 -13.90
CA SER A 649 29.23 -23.80 -13.92
C SER A 649 30.04 -24.82 -13.13
N PRO A 650 31.27 -25.10 -13.55
CA PRO A 650 32.14 -25.99 -12.75
C PRO A 650 32.35 -25.53 -11.32
N ALA A 651 32.24 -24.23 -11.07
CA ALA A 651 32.36 -23.69 -9.71
C ALA A 651 31.24 -24.09 -8.77
N ASP A 652 30.12 -24.59 -9.33
CA ASP A 652 28.96 -24.99 -8.55
C ASP A 652 28.51 -23.93 -7.56
N ASP A 653 28.47 -22.70 -8.03
CA ASP A 653 28.18 -21.55 -7.18
C ASP A 653 26.85 -20.90 -7.52
N GLY A 654 25.96 -21.65 -8.17
CA GLY A 654 24.66 -21.11 -8.57
C GLY A 654 24.69 -20.34 -9.87
N THR A 655 25.80 -20.41 -10.59
CA THR A 655 25.91 -19.81 -11.92
C THR A 655 25.90 -20.88 -12.99
N TYR A 656 25.66 -20.47 -14.22
CA TYR A 656 25.50 -21.36 -15.34
C TYR A 656 26.26 -20.83 -16.55
N GLN A 657 26.71 -21.73 -17.39
CA GLN A 657 27.39 -21.38 -18.64
C GLN A 657 26.49 -21.73 -19.82
N GLY A 658 26.33 -20.77 -20.72
CA GLY A 658 25.64 -20.99 -21.97
C GLY A 658 26.65 -21.17 -23.07
N LYS A 659 26.66 -22.35 -23.69
CA LYS A 659 27.65 -22.72 -24.70
C LYS A 659 27.04 -22.75 -26.09
N ASP A 660 27.77 -22.20 -27.04
CA ASP A 660 27.34 -22.25 -28.45
C ASP A 660 27.58 -23.62 -29.05
N GLY A 661 27.27 -23.78 -30.34
CA GLY A 661 27.40 -25.09 -31.01
C GLY A 661 28.81 -25.61 -31.07
N SER A 662 29.82 -24.73 -30.90
CA SER A 662 31.21 -25.17 -30.88
C SER A 662 31.69 -25.54 -29.47
N GLY A 663 30.84 -25.42 -28.47
CA GLY A 663 31.21 -25.68 -27.09
C GLY A 663 31.82 -24.51 -26.36
N LYS A 664 31.92 -23.35 -27.01
CA LYS A 664 32.48 -22.16 -26.39
C LYS A 664 31.43 -21.49 -25.52
N VAL A 665 31.86 -21.05 -24.35
CA VAL A 665 30.97 -20.32 -23.44
C VAL A 665 30.69 -18.96 -24.04
N LYS A 666 29.44 -18.69 -24.39
CA LYS A 666 29.06 -17.39 -24.92
C LYS A 666 28.49 -16.49 -23.83
N TRP A 667 27.71 -17.06 -22.93
CA TRP A 667 27.06 -16.28 -21.86
C TRP A 667 27.24 -17.01 -20.54
N THR A 668 27.18 -16.23 -19.46
CA THR A 668 27.02 -16.80 -18.13
C THR A 668 25.74 -16.22 -17.51
N GLY A 669 25.09 -17.03 -16.68
CA GLY A 669 23.84 -16.62 -16.09
C GLY A 669 23.69 -17.12 -14.68
N SER A 670 22.79 -16.49 -13.96
CA SER A 670 22.42 -16.88 -12.60
C SER A 670 21.11 -17.65 -12.62
N ARG A 671 20.74 -18.19 -11.46
CA ARG A 671 19.43 -18.80 -11.32
C ARG A 671 18.31 -17.81 -11.66
N VAL A 672 18.48 -16.54 -11.26
CA VAL A 672 17.49 -15.53 -11.58
C VAL A 672 17.36 -15.36 -13.10
N ASP A 673 18.47 -15.38 -13.81
CA ASP A 673 18.41 -15.23 -15.26
C ASP A 673 17.72 -16.42 -15.91
N LEU A 674 18.10 -17.63 -15.51
CA LEU A 674 17.62 -18.83 -16.19
C LEU A 674 16.19 -19.18 -15.83
N VAL A 675 15.69 -18.73 -14.68
CA VAL A 675 14.30 -19.05 -14.35
C VAL A 675 13.34 -18.43 -15.35
N PHE A 676 13.74 -17.34 -16.00
CA PHE A 676 12.89 -16.73 -17.02
C PHE A 676 12.80 -17.56 -18.28
N GLY A 677 13.72 -18.49 -18.48
CA GLY A 677 13.61 -19.41 -19.59
C GLY A 677 13.05 -20.77 -19.20
N SER A 678 13.04 -21.09 -17.91
CA SER A 678 12.65 -22.42 -17.46
C SER A 678 11.27 -22.49 -16.81
N ASN A 679 10.89 -21.46 -16.08
CA ASN A 679 9.53 -21.43 -15.51
C ASN A 679 8.54 -21.11 -16.62
N SER A 680 7.50 -21.93 -16.75
CA SER A 680 6.63 -21.82 -17.93
C SER A 680 5.90 -20.50 -18.01
N GLU A 681 5.48 -19.94 -16.86
CA GLU A 681 4.78 -18.66 -16.89
C GLU A 681 5.74 -17.51 -17.21
N LEU A 682 6.92 -17.53 -16.62
CA LEU A 682 7.90 -16.50 -16.93
C LEU A 682 8.41 -16.63 -18.37
N ARG A 683 8.60 -17.86 -18.83
CA ARG A 683 9.02 -18.03 -20.21
C ARG A 683 7.97 -17.52 -21.20
N ALA A 684 6.70 -17.68 -20.89
CA ALA A 684 5.66 -17.12 -21.74
C ALA A 684 5.79 -15.61 -21.88
N LEU A 685 6.11 -14.94 -20.76
CA LEU A 685 6.33 -13.49 -20.82
C LEU A 685 7.58 -13.15 -21.61
N VAL A 686 8.65 -13.91 -21.40
CA VAL A 686 9.90 -13.67 -22.10
C VAL A 686 9.70 -13.82 -23.60
N GLU A 687 8.89 -14.79 -24.02
CA GLU A 687 8.64 -14.98 -25.45
C GLU A 687 7.95 -13.77 -26.08
N VAL A 688 7.11 -13.07 -25.31
CA VAL A 688 6.53 -11.84 -25.83
C VAL A 688 7.63 -10.82 -26.15
N TYR A 689 8.59 -10.66 -25.23
CA TYR A 689 9.61 -9.63 -25.39
C TYR A 689 10.77 -10.06 -26.26
N GLY A 690 10.92 -11.35 -26.51
CA GLY A 690 11.97 -11.87 -27.39
C GLY A 690 11.57 -12.01 -28.84
N ALA A 691 10.31 -11.71 -29.15
CA ALA A 691 9.83 -11.84 -30.53
C ALA A 691 10.45 -10.75 -31.43
N ASP A 692 10.42 -11.00 -32.73
CA ASP A 692 11.08 -10.10 -33.68
C ASP A 692 10.47 -8.71 -33.73
N ASP A 693 9.20 -8.58 -33.37
CA ASP A 693 8.54 -7.28 -33.39
C ASP A 693 8.51 -6.60 -32.02
N ALA A 694 9.23 -7.11 -31.05
CA ALA A 694 8.97 -6.73 -29.67
C ALA A 694 9.85 -5.61 -29.14
N GLN A 695 10.86 -5.16 -29.90
CA GLN A 695 11.77 -4.17 -29.37
C GLN A 695 11.05 -2.89 -28.95
N PRO A 696 10.15 -2.31 -29.75
CA PRO A 696 9.45 -1.10 -29.29
C PRO A 696 8.58 -1.35 -28.06
N LYS A 697 7.88 -2.47 -28.02
CA LYS A 697 7.07 -2.79 -26.87
C LYS A 697 7.92 -2.95 -25.62
N PHE A 698 9.06 -3.63 -25.75
CA PHE A 698 9.96 -3.77 -24.62
C PHE A 698 10.39 -2.42 -24.07
N VAL A 699 10.79 -1.50 -24.95
CA VAL A 699 11.24 -0.19 -24.51
C VAL A 699 10.11 0.52 -23.76
N GLN A 700 8.90 0.51 -24.34
CA GLN A 700 7.76 1.15 -23.71
C GLN A 700 7.46 0.54 -22.34
N ASP A 701 7.45 -0.78 -22.26
CA ASP A 701 7.07 -1.46 -21.05
C ASP A 701 8.15 -1.32 -19.97
N PHE A 702 9.42 -1.32 -20.39
CA PHE A 702 10.51 -1.08 -19.44
C PHE A 702 10.40 0.32 -18.85
N VAL A 703 10.19 1.32 -19.68
CA VAL A 703 10.08 2.70 -19.20
C VAL A 703 8.90 2.85 -18.26
N ALA A 704 7.79 2.22 -18.59
CA ALA A 704 6.61 2.29 -17.74
C ALA A 704 6.88 1.64 -16.37
N ALA A 705 7.54 0.51 -16.37
CA ALA A 705 7.87 -0.18 -15.10
C ALA A 705 8.87 0.62 -14.29
N TRP A 706 9.82 1.18 -14.96
CA TRP A 706 10.80 2.05 -14.31
C TRP A 706 10.13 3.25 -13.64
N UNK A 707 9.38 3.81 -14.39
CA UNK A 707 8.72 4.98 -13.84
C UNK A 707 7.88 4.67 -12.63
N UNK A 708 7.36 3.35 -12.64
CA UNK A 708 6.55 2.94 -11.56
C UNK A 708 7.38 2.69 -10.35
N UNK A 709 8.37 2.11 -10.55
CA UNK A 709 9.29 1.78 -9.52
C UNK A 709 9.97 3.01 -8.98
N UNK A 710 10.40 3.79 -9.74
CA UNK A 710 11.04 5.01 -9.37
C UNK A 710 10.06 5.99 -8.73
N UNK A 711 8.91 5.95 -9.08
CA UNK A 711 7.85 6.79 -8.60
C UNK A 711 7.19 6.25 -7.36
N UNK A 712 7.43 5.11 -7.05
CA UNK A 712 6.91 4.47 -5.91
C UNK A 712 7.29 5.18 -4.62
N UNK A 713 8.20 5.59 -4.48
CA UNK A 713 8.62 6.40 -3.41
C UNK A 713 8.18 7.85 -3.60
N UNK A 714 8.14 8.06 -4.58
CA UNK A 714 7.64 9.33 -4.94
C UNK A 714 6.18 9.40 -4.83
N UNK A 715 5.84 8.44 -4.75
CA UNK A 715 4.47 8.35 -4.48
C UNK A 715 4.10 8.98 -3.18
N UNK A 716 4.86 8.89 -2.53
CA UNK A 716 4.72 9.52 -1.29
C UNK A 716 4.64 11.03 -1.50
N UNK A 717 5.29 11.28 -2.33
CA UNK A 717 5.30 12.64 -2.67
C UNK A 717 4.10 12.99 -3.53
N UNK A 718 3.94 12.17 -4.23
CA UNK A 718 2.78 12.32 -5.05
C UNK A 718 1.54 12.06 -4.27
N UNK A 719 1.74 11.36 -3.52
CA UNK A 719 0.67 11.07 -2.59
C UNK A 719 0.38 12.26 -1.71
N UNK A 720 1.31 12.75 -1.53
CA UNK A 720 1.15 13.91 -0.76
C UNK A 720 0.42 14.97 -1.55
N UNK A 721 0.82 14.92 -2.56
CA UNK A 721 0.15 15.82 -3.45
C UNK A 721 -1.21 15.31 -3.80
N UNK A 722 -1.14 14.24 -3.90
CA UNK A 722 -2.38 13.60 -4.15
C UNK A 722 -3.24 13.59 -2.94
N UNK A 723 -2.71 13.50 -2.03
CA UNK A 723 -3.45 13.55 -0.81
C UNK A 723 -4.00 14.93 -0.60
N UNK A 724 -3.25 15.63 -0.97
CA UNK A 724 -3.67 16.95 -0.87
C UNK A 724 -4.71 17.24 -1.93
N UNK A 725 -4.40 16.69 -2.88
CA UNK A 725 -5.29 16.82 -3.93
C UNK A 725 -6.50 16.00 -3.70
N UNK A 726 -6.27 15.11 -3.16
CA UNK A 726 -7.36 14.29 -2.80
C UNK A 726 -8.23 14.96 -1.79
N UNK A 727 -7.61 15.46 -1.16
CA UNK A 727 -8.35 16.15 -0.19
C UNK A 727 -9.11 17.28 -0.83
N UNK A 728 -8.50 17.65 -1.63
CA UNK A 728 -9.15 18.67 -2.34
C UNK A 728 -10.07 18.11 -3.35
N UNK A 729 -9.60 17.19 -3.71
CA UNK A 729 -10.38 16.51 -4.65
C UNK A 729 -11.60 15.94 -3.98
N UNK A 730 -11.36 15.66 -2.99
CA UNK A 730 -12.48 15.23 -2.26
C UNK A 730 -13.47 16.36 -2.10
N UNK A 731 -12.86 17.16 -1.97
CA UNK A 731 -13.65 18.29 -1.85
C UNK A 731 -14.21 18.72 -3.17
N UNK A 732 -13.42 18.59 -3.90
CA UNK A 732 -13.77 18.95 -5.20
C UNK A 732 -14.68 17.92 -5.78
N UNK A 733 -14.38 16.97 -5.41
CA UNK A 733 -15.19 15.95 -5.91
C UNK A 733 -16.55 16.01 -5.30
N UNK A 734 -16.43 16.27 -4.31
CA UNK A 734 -17.64 16.46 -3.65
C UNK A 734 -18.34 17.64 -4.23
N UNK A 735 -17.56 18.29 -4.54
CA UNK A 735 -18.11 19.37 -5.12
C UNK A 735 -18.43 19.14 -6.51
N UNK A 736 -17.68 18.40 -6.87
CA UNK A 736 -17.93 18.11 -8.17
C UNK A 736 -19.17 17.34 -8.33
N UNK A 737 -19.18 16.70 -7.55
CA UNK A 737 -20.42 16.02 -7.55
C UNK A 737 -21.53 17.00 -7.47
N UNK A 738 -21.24 17.69 -6.89
CA UNK A 738 -22.19 18.65 -6.74
C UNK A 738 -22.21 19.55 -7.95
N UNK A 739 -21.17 19.61 -8.31
CA UNK A 739 -21.12 20.38 -9.42
C UNK A 739 -21.56 19.67 -10.62
N UNK A 740 -21.35 18.65 -10.39
CA UNK A 740 -21.74 17.97 -11.49
C UNK A 740 -23.19 18.04 -11.66
N UNK A 741 -23.51 17.91 -10.72
CA UNK A 741 -24.90 18.06 -10.70
C UNK A 741 -25.31 19.43 -11.15
N UNK A 742 -24.59 20.01 -10.82
CA UNK A 742 -24.89 21.29 -11.22
C UNK A 742 -24.61 21.49 -12.64
N UNK A 743 -23.71 20.87 -12.79
CA UNK A 743 -23.39 20.99 -14.08
C UNK A 743 -24.33 20.27 -14.94
N UNK A 744 -24.53 19.46 -14.30
CA UNK A 744 -25.49 18.78 -15.03
C UNK A 744 -26.68 19.56 -15.20
N UNK A 745 -26.73 20.05 -14.36
CA UNK A 745 -27.86 20.85 -14.44
C UNK A 745 -27.66 21.99 -15.35
N UNK A 746 -26.61 22.22 -15.16
CA UNK A 746 -26.33 23.24 -16.04
C UNK A 746 -26.26 22.77 -17.37
N UNK A 747 -25.72 21.85 -17.29
CA UNK A 747 -25.68 21.38 -18.48
C UNK A 747 -26.89 20.92 -18.94
N UNK A 748 -27.33 20.53 -18.09
CA UNK A 748 -28.52 20.16 -18.45
C UNK A 748 -29.19 21.25 -18.95
N UNK A 749 -28.88 21.88 -18.39
CA UNK A 749 -29.38 22.93 -18.75
C UNK A 749 -28.76 23.45 -19.90
N UNK A 750 -27.84 23.33 -19.72
CA UNK A 750 -27.22 23.67 -20.77
C UNK A 750 -27.32 22.61 -21.66
N UNK A 751 -27.28 21.81 -21.11
CA UNK A 751 -27.47 20.95 -21.89
C UNK A 751 -28.60 20.90 -22.39
N UNK A 752 -29.04 21.22 -21.70
CA UNK A 752 -29.96 21.35 -22.01
C UNK A 752 -29.82 22.22 -22.76
N UNK A 753 -29.26 22.67 -22.45
CA UNK A 753 -29.01 23.40 -22.98
C UNK A 753 -28.23 23.11 -23.66
N UNK A 754 -27.61 22.62 -23.48
CA UNK A 754 -27.13 22.44 -24.03
C UNK A 754 -27.31 21.54 -24.32
N UNK A 755 -27.86 21.13 -23.97
CA UNK A 755 -28.03 20.61 -24.17
C UNK A 755 -28.20 20.60 -24.64
N UNK A 756 -28.34 21.34 -24.72
CA UNK A 756 -28.38 21.50 -24.96
C UNK A 756 -27.82 21.64 -25.29
N UNK A 757 -27.16 22.01 -25.11
CA UNK A 757 -26.71 22.11 -25.24
C UNK A 757 -26.33 21.71 -25.14
N UNK A 758 -26.20 20.99 -24.83
CA UNK A 758 -26.00 20.73 -24.77
C UNK A 758 -26.02 20.34 -24.79
N UNK A 759 -26.33 20.03 -24.78
CA UNK A 759 -26.30 19.88 -24.74
C UNK A 759 -25.98 19.83 -24.89
N UNK A 760 -25.44 20.46 -25.09
CA UNK A 760 -25.21 20.53 -25.07
C UNK A 760 -24.79 20.48 -24.90
N UNK A 761 -24.58 20.82 -24.37
CA UNK A 761 -24.24 20.88 -24.13
C UNK A 761 -24.24 20.60 -23.80
N UNK A 762 -24.70 20.05 -23.46
CA UNK A 762 -24.67 19.91 -23.23
C UNK A 762 -24.59 19.60 -23.08
N UNK A 763 -24.39 19.35 -23.19
CA UNK A 763 -24.31 19.30 -23.02
C UNK A 763 -24.04 19.32 -22.88
N UNK A 764 -23.61 19.96 -22.89
CA UNK A 764 -23.35 20.08 -22.66
C UNK A 764 -23.22 20.21 -22.35
N UNK A 765 -23.69 20.68 -22.11
CA UNK A 765 -23.66 20.87 -21.83
C UNK A 765 -23.80 20.69 -21.50
N UNK A 766 -24.33 20.19 -21.39
CA UNK A 766 -24.50 20.17 -21.13
C UNK A 766 -24.41 19.96 -20.91
N UNK A 767 -23.92 19.96 -20.73
CA UNK A 767 -23.89 19.99 -20.46
C UNK A 767 -23.74 20.07 -20.22
N UNK A 768 -23.54 20.78 -20.18
CA UNK A 768 -23.37 20.95 -19.90
C UNK A 768 -23.42 21.00 -19.56
N UNK A 769 -24.04 21.21 -19.35
CA UNK A 769 -24.18 21.36 -18.98
C UNK A 769 -24.44 21.05 -18.78
N UNK A 770 -24.93 20.73 -19.10
CA UNK A 770 -25.19 20.62 -18.89
C UNK A 770 -25.11 20.15 -18.81
N UNK A 771 -24.63 19.94 -18.91
CA UNK A 771 -24.54 19.74 -18.76
C UNK A 771 -24.46 19.50 -18.54
N UNK A 772 -24.26 19.79 -18.01
CA UNK A 772 -24.19 19.70 -17.62
C UNK A 772 -24.47 19.40 -17.26
N UNK A 773 -25.17 19.41 -17.39
CA UNK A 773 -25.49 19.23 -17.00
C UNK A 773 -25.76 18.62 -16.95
N UNK A 774 -25.89 18.54 -17.35
CA UNK A 774 -26.14 18.05 -17.20
C UNK A 774 -25.90 17.40 -17.19
N UNK A 775 -25.33 17.42 -17.45
CA UNK A 775 -25.14 17.04 -17.41
C UNK A 775 -24.90 16.74 -16.96
N UNK A 776 -24.79 17.15 -16.42
CA UNK A 776 -24.59 16.99 -15.98
C UNK A 776 -24.71 16.54 -15.48
N UNK A 777 -25.35 16.49 -15.48
CA UNK A 777 -25.47 16.13 -15.02
C UNK A 777 -25.38 15.37 -15.02
N UNK A 778 -25.27 15.19 -15.52
CA UNK A 778 -25.14 14.49 -15.46
C UNK A 778 -24.44 14.04 -15.43
N UNK A 779 -23.96 14.45 -15.66
CA UNK A 779 -23.47 14.17 -15.66
C UNK A 779 -23.03 14.11 -15.10
N UNK A 780 -23.08 14.58 -14.68
CA UNK A 780 -22.70 14.65 -14.19
C UNK A 780 -22.58 14.17 -13.64
N UNK A 781 -23.04 13.82 -13.52
CA UNK A 781 -22.94 13.45 -13.02
C UNK A 781 -22.41 12.76 -13.07
N UNK A 782 -22.17 12.50 -13.56
CA UNK A 782 -21.78 12.01 -13.52
C UNK A 782 -21.03 11.85 -13.41
N UNK A 783 -20.64 12.33 -13.46
CA UNK A 783 -20.05 12.25 -13.36
C UNK A 783 -19.59 12.35 -12.89
N UNK A 784 -19.77 12.69 -12.29
CA UNK A 784 -19.50 12.88 -11.96
C UNK A 784 -19.03 12.67 -11.66
N UNK A 785 -18.47 12.67 -11.75
CA UNK A 785 -17.95 12.56 -11.46
C UNK A 785 -17.63 12.11 -11.34
N UNK A 786 -17.72 11.63 -11.68
CA UNK A 786 -17.52 11.38 -11.58
C UNK A 786 -17.38 11.11 -11.15
N UNK A 787 -17.28 10.79 -10.69
CA UNK A 787 -17.15 10.68 -10.18
C UNK A 787 -17.46 10.81 -9.48
N UNK A 788 -17.24 11.38 -9.30
CA UNK A 788 -17.39 11.60 -8.64
C UNK A 788 -18.13 11.84 -8.37
N UNK A 789 -18.34 12.23 -8.86
CA UNK A 789 -18.94 12.63 -8.64
C UNK A 789 -19.89 12.39 -8.91
N UNK A 790 -19.73 11.69 -9.14
CA UNK A 790 -20.60 11.44 -9.50
C UNK A 790 -21.59 11.39 -8.87
N UNK A 791 -21.42 11.15 -8.19
CA UNK A 791 -22.40 10.98 -7.41
C UNK A 791 -23.03 12.12 -6.97
N UNK A 792 -22.37 12.65 -7.16
CA UNK A 792 -22.80 13.70 -6.61
C UNK A 792 -23.76 14.43 -7.30
N UNK A 793 -23.67 14.04 -8.14
CA UNK A 793 -24.42 14.75 -8.90
C UNK A 793 -25.77 14.86 -8.57
N UNK A 794 -25.89 14.08 -8.20
CA UNK A 794 -27.21 14.16 -7.87
C UNK A 794 -27.50 14.94 -6.72
N UNK A 795 -26.72 14.89 -6.21
CA UNK A 795 -26.97 15.51 -5.04
C UNK A 795 -26.95 16.92 -5.16
N UNK A 796 -26.37 17.01 -5.85
CA UNK A 796 -26.28 18.37 -5.86
C UNK A 796 -27.24 19.01 -6.73
N UNK A 797 -27.83 18.47 -6.77
CA UNK A 797 -28.82 18.95 -7.46
C UNK A 797 -29.01 20.35 -7.39
N UNK A 798 -28.72 20.60 -6.66
CA UNK A 798 -29.05 21.98 -6.54
C UNK A 798 -27.88 22.84 -6.76
N ALA A 799 -26.74 22.24 -7.03
CA ALA A 799 -25.55 23.07 -7.28
C ALA A 799 -25.72 23.81 -8.60
N THR A 800 -25.22 25.05 -8.66
CA THR A 800 -25.21 25.81 -9.89
C THR A 800 -24.08 25.33 -10.79
N ALA A 801 -24.19 25.67 -12.07
CA ALA A 801 -23.12 25.34 -13.01
C ALA A 801 -21.81 26.02 -12.58
N GLU A 802 -21.89 27.22 -12.05
CA GLU A 802 -20.68 27.90 -11.60
C GLU A 802 -20.04 27.17 -10.43
N GLU A 803 -20.86 26.71 -9.49
CA GLU A 803 -20.34 25.92 -8.37
C GLU A 803 -19.70 24.63 -8.85
N TYR A 804 -20.32 24.01 -9.85
CA TYR A 804 -19.76 22.79 -10.42
C TYR A 804 -18.39 23.05 -11.05
N LEU A 805 -18.30 24.12 -11.82
CA LEU A 805 -17.03 24.47 -12.45
C LEU A 805 -15.98 24.81 -11.42
N ASP A 806 -16.38 25.48 -10.34
CA ASP A 806 -15.44 25.76 -9.25
C ASP A 806 -14.91 24.49 -8.64
N GLU A 807 -15.75 23.49 -8.51
CA GLU A 807 -15.32 22.21 -7.93
C GLU A 807 -14.41 21.46 -8.89
N VAL A 808 -14.75 21.45 -10.16
CA VAL A 808 -13.89 20.84 -11.16
C VAL A 808 -12.53 21.54 -11.15
N TYR A 809 -12.54 22.86 -11.06
CA TYR A 809 -11.31 23.62 -11.01
C TYR A 809 -10.50 23.28 -9.76
N GLY A 810 -11.18 23.11 -8.63
CA GLY A 810 -10.51 22.71 -7.41
C GLY A 810 -9.85 21.35 -7.52
N ILE A 811 -10.56 20.38 -8.08
CA ILE A 811 -9.97 19.06 -8.30
C ILE A 811 -8.77 19.16 -9.21
N MET A 812 -8.90 19.95 -10.29
CA MET A 812 -7.81 20.14 -11.22
C MET A 812 -6.57 20.74 -10.55
N LEU A 813 -6.78 21.74 -9.70
CA LEU A 813 -5.66 22.37 -9.01
C LEU A 813 -4.97 21.40 -8.06
N MET A 814 -5.72 20.51 -7.44
CA MET A 814 -5.14 19.60 -6.46
C MET A 814 -4.46 18.38 -7.07
N HIS A 815 -5.02 17.87 -8.17
CA HIS A 815 -4.52 16.62 -8.77
C HIS A 815 -3.78 16.85 -10.07
N GLY A 816 -3.80 18.05 -10.62
CA GLY A 816 -3.25 18.35 -11.92
C GLY A 816 -4.28 18.25 -13.03
N TRP A 817 -5.32 17.48 -12.83
CA TRP A 817 -6.43 17.36 -13.76
C TRP A 817 -7.62 16.79 -13.04
N ALA A 818 -8.79 17.00 -13.58
CA ALA A 818 -10.02 16.36 -13.16
C ALA A 818 -10.54 15.51 -14.31
N VAL A 819 -11.30 14.48 -14.01
CA VAL A 819 -11.96 13.66 -15.01
C VAL A 819 -13.44 13.92 -14.93
N GLN A 820 -14.00 14.28 -16.08
CA GLN A 820 -15.41 14.59 -16.19
C GLN A 820 -16.10 13.48 -16.97
N HIS A 821 -17.13 12.88 -16.37
CA HIS A 821 -17.92 11.85 -17.02
C HIS A 821 -19.19 12.44 -17.55
N VAL A 822 -19.58 12.05 -18.76
CA VAL A 822 -20.84 12.46 -19.34
C VAL A 822 -21.62 11.19 -19.67
N GLU A 823 -22.73 11.01 -19.01
CA GLU A 823 -23.57 9.82 -19.21
C GLU A 823 -24.64 10.16 -20.24
N CYS A 824 -24.47 9.57 -21.39
CA CYS A 824 -25.53 9.54 -22.39
C CYS A 824 -26.11 8.15 -22.41
N GLU A 825 -27.39 8.05 -22.72
CA GLU A 825 -28.03 6.74 -22.63
C GLU A 825 -27.31 5.67 -23.43
N ARG A 826 -26.77 6.03 -24.58
CA ARG A 826 -26.17 5.04 -25.46
C ARG A 826 -24.65 5.13 -25.52
N ARG A 827 -24.09 6.31 -25.29
CA ARG A 827 -22.70 6.54 -25.65
C ARG A 827 -22.02 7.40 -24.60
N PRO A 828 -21.78 6.81 -23.44
CA PRO A 828 -21.09 7.56 -22.38
C PRO A 828 -19.68 7.94 -22.83
N PHE A 829 -19.20 9.08 -22.31
CA PHE A 829 -17.84 9.47 -22.54
C PHE A 829 -17.30 10.20 -21.31
N ALA A 830 -15.99 10.34 -21.28
CA ALA A 830 -15.32 11.01 -20.18
C ALA A 830 -14.14 11.76 -20.74
N TYR A 831 -13.75 12.83 -20.07
CA TYR A 831 -12.61 13.61 -20.51
C TYR A 831 -11.92 14.25 -19.32
N THR A 832 -10.66 14.63 -19.54
CA THR A 832 -9.88 15.34 -18.53
C THR A 832 -10.15 16.84 -18.61
N VAL A 833 -9.98 17.50 -17.49
CA VAL A 833 -9.98 18.96 -17.40
C VAL A 833 -8.74 19.35 -16.62
N GLY A 834 -7.85 20.10 -17.25
CA GLY A 834 -6.67 20.56 -16.55
C GLY A 834 -5.38 20.42 -17.34
N LEU A 835 -5.32 19.51 -18.31
CA LEU A 835 -4.10 19.34 -19.08
C LEU A 835 -3.82 20.58 -19.93
N THR A 836 -4.87 21.30 -20.33
CA THR A 836 -4.71 22.56 -21.09
C THR A 836 -3.85 23.55 -20.33
N ARG A 837 -3.93 23.55 -19.01
CA ARG A 837 -3.14 24.44 -18.17
C ARG A 837 -1.63 24.25 -18.37
N ARG A 838 -1.26 23.03 -18.75
CA ARG A 838 0.13 22.67 -19.01
C ARG A 838 0.47 22.71 -20.49
N GLY A 839 -0.41 23.26 -21.31
CA GLY A 839 -0.18 23.29 -22.75
C GLY A 839 -0.41 21.98 -23.46
N LEU A 840 -1.09 21.04 -22.82
CA LEU A 840 -1.30 19.72 -23.36
C LEU A 840 -2.74 19.56 -23.81
N PRO A 841 -3.00 18.67 -24.78
CA PRO A 841 -4.38 18.36 -25.12
C PRO A 841 -5.09 17.68 -23.97
N GLU A 842 -6.37 17.98 -23.80
CA GLU A 842 -7.21 17.17 -22.92
C GLU A 842 -7.41 15.80 -23.56
N LEU A 843 -7.75 14.82 -22.76
CA LEU A 843 -7.91 13.45 -23.22
C LEU A 843 -9.36 13.03 -23.07
N VAL A 844 -9.87 12.27 -24.04
CA VAL A 844 -11.27 11.85 -24.09
C VAL A 844 -11.31 10.35 -24.33
N VAL A 845 -12.25 9.67 -23.70
CA VAL A 845 -12.60 8.29 -24.07
C VAL A 845 -14.10 8.19 -24.24
N THR A 846 -14.53 7.34 -25.15
CA THR A 846 -15.93 7.08 -25.38
C THR A 846 -16.20 5.59 -25.28
N GLY A 847 -17.43 5.23 -24.93
CA GLY A 847 -17.86 3.85 -24.98
C GLY A 847 -17.42 2.97 -23.83
N LEU A 848 -16.77 3.52 -22.82
CA LEU A 848 -16.35 2.78 -21.63
C LEU A 848 -17.23 3.17 -20.45
N SER A 849 -17.36 2.25 -19.50
CA SER A 849 -18.00 2.58 -18.25
C SER A 849 -17.24 3.72 -17.57
N PRO A 850 -17.89 4.48 -16.69
CA PRO A 850 -17.20 5.57 -16.02
C PRO A 850 -15.91 5.13 -15.34
N ARG A 851 -15.95 3.97 -14.72
CA ARG A 851 -14.78 3.45 -13.99
C ARG A 851 -13.63 3.15 -14.94
N ARG A 852 -13.92 2.43 -16.03
CA ARG A 852 -12.87 2.08 -16.99
C ARG A 852 -12.36 3.32 -17.70
N GLY A 853 -13.25 4.23 -18.03
CA GLY A 853 -12.86 5.46 -18.70
C GLY A 853 -11.98 6.32 -17.82
N GLN A 854 -12.33 6.45 -16.55
CA GLN A 854 -11.52 7.23 -15.63
C GLN A 854 -10.13 6.62 -15.44
N ARG A 855 -10.09 5.29 -15.34
CA ARG A 855 -8.81 4.62 -15.18
C ARG A 855 -7.90 4.87 -16.36
N LEU A 856 -8.44 4.72 -17.57
CA LEU A 856 -7.65 4.93 -18.77
C LEU A 856 -7.19 6.39 -18.87
N LEU A 857 -8.09 7.32 -18.59
CA LEU A 857 -7.74 8.73 -18.65
C LEU A 857 -6.70 9.10 -17.61
N ASN A 858 -6.81 8.55 -16.41
CA ASN A 858 -5.83 8.87 -15.38
C ASN A 858 -4.45 8.36 -15.74
N ILE A 859 -4.38 7.16 -16.28
CA ILE A 859 -3.08 6.61 -16.71
C ILE A 859 -2.46 7.48 -17.78
N ALA A 860 -3.25 7.83 -18.79
CA ALA A 860 -2.73 8.62 -19.89
C ALA A 860 -2.38 10.04 -19.46
N ALA A 861 -3.18 10.62 -18.55
CA ALA A 861 -2.89 11.98 -18.08
C ALA A 861 -1.61 12.03 -17.29
N ARG A 862 -1.38 11.03 -16.44
CA ARG A 862 -0.12 10.98 -15.68
C ARG A 862 1.07 10.93 -16.63
N ARG A 863 0.98 10.10 -17.66
CA ARG A 863 2.06 9.98 -18.60
C ARG A 863 2.30 11.27 -19.37
N ALA A 864 1.21 11.93 -19.77
CA ALA A 864 1.35 13.18 -20.51
C ALA A 864 1.98 14.27 -19.66
N LEU A 865 1.60 14.34 -18.38
CA LEU A 865 2.11 15.38 -17.50
C LEU A 865 3.59 15.20 -17.18
N VAL A 866 4.10 13.98 -17.25
CA VAL A 866 5.53 13.75 -17.00
C VAL A 866 6.34 13.71 -18.29
N GLY A 867 5.76 14.13 -19.41
CA GLY A 867 6.49 14.34 -20.65
C GLY A 867 6.37 13.24 -21.68
N ASP A 868 5.61 12.19 -21.40
CA ASP A 868 5.38 11.12 -22.38
C ASP A 868 4.20 11.52 -23.24
N LEU A 869 4.44 12.39 -24.22
CA LEU A 869 3.38 13.04 -24.94
C LEU A 869 2.72 12.10 -25.94
N LEU A 870 1.41 12.17 -26.00
CA LEU A 870 0.63 11.50 -27.02
C LEU A 870 0.40 12.44 -28.19
N THR A 871 0.54 11.93 -29.39
CA THR A 871 0.34 12.72 -30.60
C THR A 871 -0.66 12.03 -31.49
N PRO A 872 -1.35 12.76 -32.35
CA PRO A 872 -2.34 12.13 -33.22
C PRO A 872 -1.76 11.00 -34.05
N GLY A 873 -2.47 9.90 -34.14
CA GLY A 873 -2.07 8.73 -34.89
C GLY A 873 -1.16 7.76 -34.15
N MET A 874 -0.73 8.12 -32.94
CA MET A 874 0.12 7.22 -32.17
C MET A 874 -0.66 6.02 -31.67
N GLN A 875 -0.11 4.84 -31.82
CA GLN A 875 -0.67 3.63 -31.17
C GLN A 875 0.24 3.21 -30.04
N THR A 876 -0.36 2.96 -28.89
CA THR A 876 0.41 2.59 -27.72
C THR A 876 -0.44 1.71 -26.81
N THR A 877 0.24 0.86 -26.03
CA THR A 877 -0.42 0.10 -24.99
C THR A 877 -0.16 0.78 -23.67
N LEU A 878 -1.23 1.19 -23.00
CA LEU A 878 -1.10 1.82 -21.70
C LEU A 878 -0.94 0.75 -20.63
N PRO A 879 -0.22 1.02 -19.54
CA PRO A 879 -0.05 0.03 -18.49
C PRO A 879 -1.41 -0.48 -18.00
N ALA A 880 -1.56 -1.80 -17.97
CA ALA A 880 -2.79 -2.46 -17.52
C ALA A 880 -4.02 -2.01 -18.33
N GLY A 881 -3.81 -1.49 -19.50
CA GLY A 881 -4.91 -0.99 -20.32
C GLY A 881 -4.88 -1.59 -21.71
N PRO A 882 -5.84 -1.20 -22.52
CA PRO A 882 -5.90 -1.69 -23.90
C PRO A 882 -4.89 -1.00 -24.78
N LEU A 883 -4.73 -1.54 -25.96
CA LEU A 883 -4.05 -0.83 -27.06
C LEU A 883 -4.93 0.36 -27.46
N VAL A 884 -4.33 1.53 -27.60
CA VAL A 884 -5.07 2.72 -27.98
C VAL A 884 -4.40 3.40 -29.16
N GLU A 885 -5.23 4.06 -29.96
CA GLU A 885 -4.74 4.98 -31.00
C GLU A 885 -5.27 6.35 -30.69
N THR A 886 -4.42 7.36 -30.75
CA THR A 886 -4.87 8.72 -30.47
C THR A 886 -5.45 9.35 -31.73
N VAL A 887 -6.60 9.99 -31.57
CA VAL A 887 -7.30 10.66 -32.66
C VAL A 887 -7.57 12.09 -32.22
N GLN A 888 -7.19 13.07 -33.01
CA GLN A 888 -7.45 14.46 -32.66
C GLN A 888 -8.94 14.74 -32.75
N VAL A 889 -9.52 15.29 -31.69
CA VAL A 889 -10.93 15.60 -31.66
C VAL A 889 -11.18 16.82 -32.53
N THR A 890 -12.11 16.67 -33.45
CA THR A 890 -12.36 17.72 -34.43
C THR A 890 -12.99 18.95 -33.81
N HIS A 891 -13.94 18.74 -32.90
CA HIS A 891 -14.69 19.83 -32.28
C HIS A 891 -14.68 19.66 -30.76
N PRO A 892 -13.58 20.03 -30.07
CA PRO A 892 -13.59 19.91 -28.63
C PRO A 892 -14.71 20.66 -27.94
N ASP A 893 -15.09 21.82 -28.53
CA ASP A 893 -16.16 22.60 -27.93
C ASP A 893 -17.50 21.91 -27.94
N ALA A 894 -17.66 20.92 -28.79
CA ALA A 894 -18.91 20.16 -28.83
C ALA A 894 -18.97 19.07 -27.75
N HIS A 895 -17.83 18.72 -27.12
CA HIS A 895 -17.78 17.56 -26.26
C HIS A 895 -17.23 17.85 -24.88
N LEU A 896 -16.27 18.76 -24.75
CA LEU A 896 -15.55 18.96 -23.52
C LEU A 896 -16.01 20.22 -22.80
N TYR A 897 -17.26 20.21 -22.40
CA TYR A 897 -17.88 21.40 -21.88
C TYR A 897 -17.13 22.05 -20.72
N CYS A 898 -16.76 21.26 -19.70
CA CYS A 898 -16.11 21.85 -18.53
C CYS A 898 -14.74 22.40 -18.88
N ALA A 899 -14.00 21.71 -19.74
CA ALA A 899 -12.70 22.21 -20.14
C ALA A 899 -12.83 23.50 -20.93
N ILE A 900 -13.79 23.58 -21.86
CA ILE A 900 -14.02 24.78 -22.62
C ILE A 900 -14.48 25.92 -21.72
N ALA A 901 -15.33 25.62 -20.73
CA ALA A 901 -15.81 26.65 -19.82
C ALA A 901 -14.68 27.27 -19.01
N ILE A 902 -13.68 26.47 -18.68
CA ILE A 902 -12.56 26.96 -17.87
C ILE A 902 -11.47 27.57 -18.74
N PHE A 903 -11.14 26.94 -19.85
CA PHE A 903 -9.97 27.35 -20.65
C PHE A 903 -10.29 27.99 -21.98
N GLY A 904 -11.56 27.97 -22.40
CA GLY A 904 -11.96 28.61 -23.64
C GLY A 904 -11.38 27.94 -24.86
N ASP A 905 -11.00 28.74 -25.82
CA ASP A 905 -10.54 28.27 -27.12
C ASP A 905 -9.11 27.72 -27.11
N LYS A 906 -8.48 27.72 -25.95
CA LYS A 906 -7.17 27.08 -25.81
C LYS A 906 -7.26 25.57 -25.80
N VAL A 907 -8.44 25.01 -25.60
CA VAL A 907 -8.61 23.57 -25.46
C VAL A 907 -8.42 22.88 -26.79
N THR A 908 -7.50 21.90 -26.79
CA THR A 908 -7.44 20.91 -27.86
C THR A 908 -7.64 19.55 -27.16
N ALA A 909 -7.95 18.54 -27.95
CA ALA A 909 -8.26 17.24 -27.32
C ALA A 909 -7.83 16.10 -28.22
N LEU A 910 -7.38 15.03 -27.56
CA LEU A 910 -7.08 13.76 -28.21
C LEU A 910 -7.99 12.71 -27.62
N GLN A 911 -8.64 11.95 -28.49
CA GLN A 911 -9.40 10.80 -28.05
C GLN A 911 -8.48 9.60 -27.97
N LEU A 912 -8.59 8.85 -26.87
CA LEU A 912 -7.91 7.58 -26.73
C LEU A 912 -8.87 6.52 -27.26
N VAL A 913 -8.66 6.16 -28.52
CA VAL A 913 -9.53 5.16 -29.17
C VAL A 913 -8.97 3.79 -28.84
N TRP A 914 -9.77 2.96 -28.21
CA TRP A 914 -9.30 1.68 -27.69
C TRP A 914 -9.69 0.53 -28.62
N ALA A 915 -8.80 -0.45 -28.70
CA ALA A 915 -9.09 -1.67 -29.43
C ALA A 915 -9.90 -2.63 -28.54
N ASP A 916 -10.75 -3.43 -29.15
CA ASP A 916 -11.50 -4.41 -28.40
C ASP A 916 -10.58 -5.59 -28.00
N ARG A 917 -11.16 -6.59 -27.33
CA ARG A 917 -10.38 -7.69 -26.80
C ARG A 917 -9.64 -8.47 -27.90
N ARG A 918 -10.15 -8.43 -29.11
CA ARG A 918 -9.53 -9.09 -30.25
C ARG A 918 -8.59 -8.19 -31.01
N GLY A 919 -8.33 -7.00 -30.49
CA GLY A 919 -7.44 -6.06 -31.15
C GLY A 919 -8.06 -5.32 -32.33
N ARG A 920 -9.37 -5.34 -32.44
CA ARG A 920 -10.07 -4.67 -33.55
C ARG A 920 -10.41 -3.24 -33.14
N TRP A 921 -10.44 -2.36 -34.12
CA TRP A 921 -10.66 -0.94 -33.93
C TRP A 921 -12.10 -0.56 -34.28
N PRO A 922 -12.60 0.57 -33.76
CA PRO A 922 -13.98 0.98 -34.07
C PRO A 922 -14.30 1.19 -35.55
N TRP A 923 -13.28 1.46 -36.36
CA TRP A 923 -13.50 1.62 -37.79
C TRP A 923 -13.62 0.29 -38.51
N ALA A 924 -13.43 -0.83 -37.82
CA ALA A 924 -13.69 -2.14 -38.40
C ALA A 924 -15.14 -2.51 -38.17
N ALA A 925 -15.77 -3.11 -39.18
CA ALA A 925 -17.18 -3.47 -39.10
C ALA A 925 -17.46 -4.45 -37.97
N ASP A 926 -16.51 -5.32 -37.64
CA ASP A 926 -16.68 -6.32 -36.62
C ASP A 926 -16.22 -5.89 -35.24
N PHE A 927 -15.85 -4.63 -35.07
CA PHE A 927 -15.43 -4.13 -33.77
C PHE A 927 -16.51 -4.44 -32.73
N ASP A 928 -16.05 -4.95 -31.57
CA ASP A 928 -16.93 -5.27 -30.47
C ASP A 928 -18.17 -6.07 -30.93
N GLU A 929 -17.92 -7.06 -31.77
CA GLU A 929 -18.94 -7.92 -32.33
C GLU A 929 -20.02 -7.16 -33.10
N GLY A 930 -19.65 -6.03 -33.67
CA GLY A 930 -20.56 -5.24 -34.47
C GLY A 930 -21.51 -4.33 -33.67
N ARG A 931 -21.29 -4.21 -32.34
CA ARG A 931 -22.20 -3.42 -31.52
C ARG A 931 -22.05 -1.91 -31.67
N GLY A 932 -20.95 -1.47 -32.28
CA GLY A 932 -20.74 -0.06 -32.52
C GLY A 932 -20.71 0.80 -31.26
N THR A 933 -19.99 0.36 -30.25
CA THR A 933 -20.09 0.95 -28.93
C THR A 933 -19.14 2.12 -28.71
N GLN A 934 -18.27 2.44 -29.65
CA GLN A 934 -17.27 3.46 -29.42
C GLN A 934 -17.29 4.54 -30.51
N PRO A 935 -17.99 5.65 -30.30
CA PRO A 935 -17.90 6.76 -31.25
C PRO A 935 -16.49 7.33 -31.34
N VAL A 936 -16.09 7.68 -32.55
CA VAL A 936 -14.80 8.33 -32.78
C VAL A 936 -15.08 9.77 -33.11
N LEU A 937 -14.48 10.69 -32.36
CA LEU A 937 -14.84 12.10 -32.36
C LEU A 937 -14.01 12.95 -33.32
N GLY A 938 -13.24 12.31 -34.16
CA GLY A 938 -12.43 13.01 -35.12
C GLY A 938 -12.01 12.09 -36.24
N MET A 939 -11.12 12.57 -37.07
CA MET A 939 -10.61 11.79 -38.19
C MET A 939 -9.25 11.22 -37.80
N ARG A 940 -9.03 9.99 -38.18
CA ARG A 940 -7.73 9.38 -37.94
C ARG A 940 -6.64 10.15 -38.70
N ALA A 941 -5.48 10.25 -38.03
CA ALA A 941 -4.35 10.84 -38.72
C ALA A 941 -3.93 9.93 -39.87
N THR A 942 -3.55 10.56 -40.99
CA THR A 942 -3.01 9.78 -42.10
C THR A 942 -1.70 9.16 -41.63
N ARG A 943 -1.61 7.86 -41.70
CA ARG A 943 -0.41 7.19 -41.29
C ARG A 943 0.64 7.28 -42.35
N ARG A 944 1.83 7.70 -41.94
CA ARG A 944 2.98 7.67 -42.82
C ARG A 944 3.77 6.43 -42.52
N SER A 945 4.38 5.90 -43.57
CA SER A 945 5.28 4.76 -43.34
C SER A 945 6.35 5.16 -42.36
N ALA A 946 6.54 4.39 -41.36
CA ALA A 946 7.55 4.69 -40.34
C ALA A 946 8.95 4.61 -40.93
#